data_b0ea5077c8aa97059c24434436d7e845
#
_entry.id   b0ea5077c8aa97059c24434436d7e845
#
_cell.length_a   1.000
_cell.length_b   1.000
_cell.length_c   1.000
_cell.angle_alpha   90.00
_cell.angle_beta   90.00
_cell.angle_gamma   90.00
#
_symmetry.space_group_name_H-M   'P 1'
#
loop_
_entity.id
_entity.type
_entity.pdbx_description
1 polymer ?
#
loop_
_entity_poly.entity_id
_entity_poly.type
_entity_poly.pdbx_seq_one_letter_code
_entity_poly.pdbx_strand_id
1 'polypeptide(L)'
;MAEKGTKEKLDIELEAPADFTSPEELYQDLIHTIRKYHPSDDITMIEKAYRIANEAHKEQKRKSGEPYIIHPLCVAIVLADLEMDKETIAAGLLHDVVEDTIMTLDQLTKEFGSEVSFLVDGVTKLTQLNWDKDKVEIQADNLRKMFLAMAKDLRVIIIKLADRLHNMRTGQYWKPEKQKEKARETMEIYAPIADRLGISKIKIELDDLSLKFLKPDVYYDLVEKVDLRKDAREAFVQEIVDEVKNHMKEAGVDATVGGRVKHFFSIYKKMVNQNKTLDQIYDLFAVRIMVDNVKDCYAALGVIHEMYKPIPGRFKDYIAMPKQNMYQSLHTTLIGSNGQPFEIQIRTYEMHRTAEYGIAAHWKYKESGSGQVAAGSEEAKLSWLRQILEWQRDTDDSKEFLSMVKGDLDLFSDSVYCFTPSGDVKTLPSGSTPIDFAYCIHSAVGNKMVGARVNGKLVPIEYVIQNGDQLEILTSQNSKGPSRDWLNIVKSTQAKNKINQWFKNQMKDDNIVRGRDSIERYCKAKGINWSEISKPEFMEKVMNRYAFKDWDSVLASIGHGGLKEGQVINKMLEEREKKLKREITDEDVLNGIADTAGRSGEATVRKSKSGIVVKGIHDLAVRFSKCCNPVPGDEIVGFVTRGRGVSIHRTDCINMINLPEDERGRLIDAEWQMAEGATNNEQYSTEIKIFANNRIGMFADISKVFTEKQIDITSMNVRTSKQGKATIIMTFDIHGTEELNRLTDKIRQIEGVLDIARTAG
;
A
#
# COMPACT_ATOMS: atom_id res chain seq x y z
N MET A 1 26.73 51.01 19.93
CA MET A 1 27.30 50.33 18.74
C MET A 1 26.83 48.90 18.84
N ALA A 2 25.84 48.52 18.07
CA ALA A 2 25.24 47.21 18.04
C ALA A 2 25.49 46.65 16.63
N GLU A 3 26.32 45.62 16.56
CA GLU A 3 26.61 44.89 15.33
C GLU A 3 25.41 43.98 14.96
N LYS A 4 24.89 44.23 13.79
CA LYS A 4 23.96 43.35 13.09
C LYS A 4 24.73 42.20 12.52
N GLY A 5 24.57 41.00 13.09
CA GLY A 5 25.00 39.75 12.50
C GLY A 5 24.01 39.29 11.43
N THR A 6 24.37 39.47 10.18
CA THR A 6 23.74 38.84 9.00
C THR A 6 23.94 37.35 9.07
N LYS A 7 22.86 36.58 9.16
CA LYS A 7 22.85 35.15 8.92
C LYS A 7 23.01 34.91 7.43
N GLU A 8 24.22 34.68 6.97
CA GLU A 8 24.47 34.00 5.69
C GLU A 8 23.91 32.56 5.77
N LYS A 9 22.95 32.29 4.90
CA LYS A 9 22.60 30.90 4.53
C LYS A 9 23.81 30.35 3.79
N LEU A 10 24.56 29.46 4.45
CA LEU A 10 25.46 28.56 3.73
C LEU A 10 24.58 27.58 2.92
N ASP A 11 24.38 27.86 1.66
CA ASP A 11 24.06 26.85 0.66
C ASP A 11 25.33 26.01 0.49
N ILE A 12 25.42 24.92 1.25
CA ILE A 12 26.44 23.89 1.00
C ILE A 12 25.99 23.23 -0.31
N GLU A 13 26.56 23.65 -1.42
CA GLU A 13 26.61 22.83 -2.62
C GLU A 13 27.38 21.55 -2.23
N LEU A 14 26.64 20.46 -2.08
CA LEU A 14 27.21 19.12 -1.94
C LEU A 14 27.96 18.86 -3.26
N GLU A 15 29.29 19.00 -3.24
CA GLU A 15 30.15 18.49 -4.31
C GLU A 15 29.80 17.02 -4.52
N ALA A 16 29.58 16.63 -5.78
CA ALA A 16 29.34 15.24 -6.14
C ALA A 16 30.50 14.39 -5.62
N PRO A 17 30.24 13.22 -5.00
CA PRO A 17 31.33 12.33 -4.62
C PRO A 17 32.16 12.03 -5.86
N ALA A 18 33.48 12.13 -5.74
CA ALA A 18 34.45 12.02 -6.84
C ALA A 18 34.47 10.62 -7.51
N ASP A 19 33.66 9.66 -7.04
CA ASP A 19 33.66 8.23 -7.40
C ASP A 19 32.31 7.69 -7.85
N PHE A 20 31.56 8.36 -8.72
CA PHE A 20 30.43 7.70 -9.37
C PHE A 20 30.84 7.19 -10.78
N THR A 21 30.32 6.00 -11.12
CA THR A 21 30.49 5.45 -12.48
C THR A 21 29.85 6.38 -13.50
N SER A 22 30.56 6.74 -14.56
CA SER A 22 30.02 7.68 -15.55
C SER A 22 28.80 7.12 -16.27
N PRO A 23 27.84 7.97 -16.71
CA PRO A 23 26.70 7.53 -17.50
C PRO A 23 27.09 6.71 -18.73
N GLU A 24 28.23 7.03 -19.36
CA GLU A 24 28.73 6.33 -20.53
C GLU A 24 29.21 4.91 -20.20
N GLU A 25 29.93 4.74 -19.09
CA GLU A 25 30.34 3.41 -18.61
C GLU A 25 29.13 2.55 -18.26
N LEU A 26 28.15 3.09 -17.54
CA LEU A 26 26.90 2.39 -17.22
C LEU A 26 26.11 2.01 -18.48
N TYR A 27 26.10 2.85 -19.49
CA TYR A 27 25.48 2.53 -20.77
C TYR A 27 26.20 1.38 -21.48
N GLN A 28 27.53 1.37 -21.50
CA GLN A 28 28.28 0.25 -22.06
C GLN A 28 28.06 -1.05 -21.29
N ASP A 29 27.98 -1.00 -19.97
CA ASP A 29 27.63 -2.15 -19.13
C ASP A 29 26.23 -2.69 -19.44
N LEU A 30 25.24 -1.80 -19.62
CA LEU A 30 23.90 -2.17 -20.03
C LEU A 30 23.91 -2.93 -21.35
N ILE A 31 24.56 -2.37 -22.39
CA ILE A 31 24.64 -2.99 -23.71
C ILE A 31 25.38 -4.32 -23.65
N HIS A 32 26.48 -4.39 -22.91
CA HIS A 32 27.23 -5.64 -22.73
C HIS A 32 26.37 -6.72 -22.07
N THR A 33 25.58 -6.36 -21.04
CA THR A 33 24.69 -7.27 -20.33
C THR A 33 23.59 -7.78 -21.25
N ILE A 34 22.96 -6.91 -22.05
CA ILE A 34 21.89 -7.29 -22.99
C ILE A 34 22.43 -8.26 -24.05
N ARG A 35 23.60 -8.00 -24.63
CA ARG A 35 24.21 -8.85 -25.66
C ARG A 35 24.53 -10.27 -25.20
N LYS A 36 24.63 -10.52 -23.89
CA LYS A 36 24.85 -11.86 -23.33
C LYS A 36 23.66 -12.79 -23.47
N TYR A 37 22.45 -12.25 -23.47
CA TYR A 37 21.24 -13.09 -23.42
C TYR A 37 20.22 -12.80 -24.54
N HIS A 38 20.23 -11.61 -25.13
CA HIS A 38 19.25 -11.22 -26.14
C HIS A 38 19.58 -11.88 -27.49
N PRO A 39 18.59 -12.53 -28.16
CA PRO A 39 18.83 -13.26 -29.40
C PRO A 39 19.12 -12.37 -30.61
N SER A 40 18.77 -11.08 -30.52
CA SER A 40 18.98 -10.09 -31.61
C SER A 40 20.01 -9.05 -31.21
N ASP A 41 20.89 -8.69 -32.13
CA ASP A 41 21.86 -7.57 -31.96
C ASP A 41 21.19 -6.19 -32.13
N ASP A 42 19.87 -6.13 -32.42
CA ASP A 42 19.15 -4.87 -32.62
C ASP A 42 18.83 -4.21 -31.25
N ILE A 43 19.64 -3.24 -30.89
CA ILE A 43 19.54 -2.39 -29.69
C ILE A 43 18.99 -1.00 -29.99
N THR A 44 18.53 -0.74 -31.22
CA THR A 44 18.10 0.60 -31.70
C THR A 44 17.05 1.24 -30.78
N MET A 45 16.10 0.45 -30.26
CA MET A 45 15.09 0.93 -29.32
C MET A 45 15.72 1.41 -28.01
N ILE A 46 16.69 0.67 -27.49
CA ILE A 46 17.37 0.96 -26.21
C ILE A 46 18.26 2.19 -26.35
N GLU A 47 19.03 2.30 -27.46
CA GLU A 47 19.81 3.51 -27.78
C GLU A 47 18.93 4.76 -27.87
N LYS A 48 17.78 4.64 -28.54
CA LYS A 48 16.81 5.71 -28.66
C LYS A 48 16.25 6.10 -27.30
N ALA A 49 15.90 5.13 -26.45
CA ALA A 49 15.37 5.34 -25.09
C ALA A 49 16.42 6.06 -24.22
N TYR A 50 17.68 5.59 -24.24
CA TYR A 50 18.76 6.23 -23.51
C TYR A 50 18.98 7.68 -23.94
N ARG A 51 19.04 7.94 -25.26
CA ARG A 51 19.24 9.30 -25.78
C ARG A 51 18.12 10.25 -25.33
N ILE A 52 16.86 9.82 -25.40
CA ILE A 52 15.71 10.63 -24.98
C ILE A 52 15.74 10.86 -23.48
N ALA A 53 15.97 9.82 -22.67
CA ALA A 53 16.06 9.94 -21.22
C ALA A 53 17.23 10.86 -20.79
N ASN A 54 18.41 10.73 -21.43
CA ASN A 54 19.57 11.56 -21.13
C ASN A 54 19.33 13.04 -21.45
N GLU A 55 18.71 13.35 -22.57
CA GLU A 55 18.37 14.74 -22.92
C GLU A 55 17.29 15.30 -22.01
N ALA A 56 16.25 14.51 -21.69
CA ALA A 56 15.13 14.92 -20.83
C ALA A 56 15.58 15.23 -19.39
N HIS A 57 16.58 14.54 -18.86
CA HIS A 57 17.10 14.71 -17.50
C HIS A 57 18.42 15.48 -17.41
N LYS A 58 18.87 16.12 -18.50
CA LYS A 58 20.19 16.73 -18.64
C LYS A 58 20.57 17.73 -17.53
N GLU A 59 19.59 18.53 -17.09
CA GLU A 59 19.79 19.55 -16.06
C GLU A 59 19.49 19.07 -14.64
N GLN A 60 19.01 17.82 -14.51
CA GLN A 60 18.58 17.29 -13.23
C GLN A 60 19.71 16.54 -12.52
N LYS A 61 19.79 16.72 -11.20
CA LYS A 61 20.73 15.99 -10.32
C LYS A 61 19.98 15.28 -9.21
N ARG A 62 20.49 14.13 -8.80
CA ARG A 62 19.99 13.41 -7.63
C ARG A 62 20.47 14.07 -6.33
N LYS A 63 19.91 13.63 -5.18
CA LYS A 63 20.35 14.10 -3.86
C LYS A 63 21.79 13.73 -3.52
N SER A 64 22.35 12.73 -4.17
CA SER A 64 23.77 12.35 -4.14
C SER A 64 24.68 13.34 -4.89
N GLY A 65 24.12 14.25 -5.69
CA GLY A 65 24.86 15.17 -6.55
C GLY A 65 25.18 14.63 -7.95
N GLU A 66 24.95 13.35 -8.20
CA GLU A 66 25.17 12.70 -9.51
C GLU A 66 24.12 13.10 -10.56
N PRO A 67 24.44 13.03 -11.88
CA PRO A 67 23.46 13.24 -12.95
C PRO A 67 22.24 12.30 -12.79
N TYR A 68 21.02 12.81 -13.03
CA TYR A 68 19.80 12.03 -12.82
C TYR A 68 19.73 10.77 -13.69
N ILE A 69 20.30 10.81 -14.92
CA ILE A 69 20.28 9.70 -15.88
C ILE A 69 20.93 8.41 -15.34
N ILE A 70 21.80 8.49 -14.32
CA ILE A 70 22.40 7.34 -13.67
C ILE A 70 21.33 6.43 -13.07
N HIS A 71 20.24 7.02 -12.56
CA HIS A 71 19.13 6.23 -12.00
C HIS A 71 18.41 5.37 -13.04
N PRO A 72 17.87 5.90 -14.13
CA PRO A 72 17.26 5.07 -15.18
C PRO A 72 18.22 4.04 -15.78
N LEU A 73 19.50 4.38 -15.93
CA LEU A 73 20.52 3.43 -16.39
C LEU A 73 20.69 2.25 -15.42
N CYS A 74 20.82 2.53 -14.12
CA CYS A 74 20.93 1.47 -13.12
C CYS A 74 19.66 0.61 -13.05
N VAL A 75 18.47 1.22 -13.19
CA VAL A 75 17.19 0.48 -13.29
C VAL A 75 17.20 -0.44 -14.51
N ALA A 76 17.63 0.06 -15.68
CA ALA A 76 17.73 -0.71 -16.91
C ALA A 76 18.75 -1.86 -16.78
N ILE A 77 19.90 -1.64 -16.11
CA ILE A 77 20.89 -2.69 -15.84
C ILE A 77 20.29 -3.79 -14.95
N VAL A 78 19.54 -3.43 -13.90
CA VAL A 78 18.83 -4.43 -13.06
C VAL A 78 17.82 -5.24 -13.88
N LEU A 79 17.09 -4.61 -14.80
CA LEU A 79 16.16 -5.29 -15.70
C LEU A 79 16.90 -6.19 -16.71
N ALA A 80 18.03 -5.75 -17.26
CA ALA A 80 18.89 -6.55 -18.12
C ALA A 80 19.49 -7.75 -17.37
N ASP A 81 19.89 -7.55 -16.12
CA ASP A 81 20.34 -8.63 -15.23
C ASP A 81 19.26 -9.67 -14.92
N LEU A 82 17.99 -9.30 -15.06
CA LEU A 82 16.83 -10.22 -14.99
C LEU A 82 16.48 -10.83 -16.35
N GLU A 83 17.28 -10.56 -17.39
CA GLU A 83 17.07 -11.03 -18.77
C GLU A 83 15.71 -10.63 -19.37
N MET A 84 15.23 -9.39 -19.06
CA MET A 84 13.97 -8.87 -19.57
C MET A 84 14.06 -8.46 -21.05
N ASP A 85 12.86 -8.37 -21.70
CA ASP A 85 12.73 -7.93 -23.08
C ASP A 85 13.14 -6.46 -23.28
N LYS A 86 13.40 -6.08 -24.53
CA LYS A 86 13.87 -4.73 -24.88
C LYS A 86 12.82 -3.65 -24.62
N GLU A 87 11.55 -3.97 -24.70
CA GLU A 87 10.43 -3.06 -24.38
C GLU A 87 10.43 -2.73 -22.89
N THR A 88 10.65 -3.72 -22.03
CA THR A 88 10.77 -3.53 -20.58
C THR A 88 12.01 -2.71 -20.20
N ILE A 89 13.14 -2.96 -20.85
CA ILE A 89 14.37 -2.20 -20.61
C ILE A 89 14.22 -0.75 -21.08
N ALA A 90 13.62 -0.53 -22.25
CA ALA A 90 13.31 0.81 -22.75
C ALA A 90 12.35 1.55 -21.83
N ALA A 91 11.31 0.85 -21.31
CA ALA A 91 10.38 1.42 -20.33
C ALA A 91 11.11 1.74 -19.00
N GLY A 92 12.08 0.92 -18.58
CA GLY A 92 12.93 1.19 -17.41
C GLY A 92 13.82 2.43 -17.59
N LEU A 93 14.34 2.70 -18.80
CA LEU A 93 15.08 3.93 -19.11
C LEU A 93 14.17 5.17 -19.11
N LEU A 94 12.90 5.01 -19.46
CA LEU A 94 11.94 6.10 -19.69
C LEU A 94 10.94 6.29 -18.55
N HIS A 95 11.01 5.51 -17.47
CA HIS A 95 9.94 5.43 -16.46
C HIS A 95 9.67 6.75 -15.74
N ASP A 96 10.68 7.59 -15.52
CA ASP A 96 10.55 8.90 -14.87
C ASP A 96 10.37 10.05 -15.88
N VAL A 97 10.55 9.83 -17.19
CA VAL A 97 10.54 10.90 -18.20
C VAL A 97 9.17 11.57 -18.28
N VAL A 98 8.08 10.83 -18.15
CA VAL A 98 6.69 11.38 -18.20
C VAL A 98 6.33 12.08 -16.89
N GLU A 99 6.90 11.66 -15.75
CA GLU A 99 6.61 12.23 -14.44
C GLU A 99 7.42 13.50 -14.16
N ASP A 100 8.71 13.48 -14.48
CA ASP A 100 9.67 14.50 -14.06
C ASP A 100 10.08 15.47 -15.19
N THR A 101 9.54 15.32 -16.42
CA THR A 101 9.87 16.17 -17.56
C THR A 101 8.65 16.65 -18.35
N ILE A 102 8.89 17.41 -19.42
CA ILE A 102 7.83 17.93 -20.30
C ILE A 102 7.29 16.92 -21.32
N MET A 103 7.86 15.71 -21.40
CA MET A 103 7.44 14.70 -22.35
C MET A 103 6.08 14.10 -21.97
N THR A 104 5.17 14.05 -22.94
CA THR A 104 3.83 13.51 -22.73
C THR A 104 3.74 12.04 -23.13
N LEU A 105 2.75 11.34 -22.56
CA LEU A 105 2.46 9.94 -22.90
C LEU A 105 2.17 9.73 -24.39
N ASP A 106 1.48 10.70 -25.04
CA ASP A 106 1.18 10.66 -26.46
C ASP A 106 2.44 10.76 -27.33
N GLN A 107 3.40 11.59 -26.92
CA GLN A 107 4.70 11.68 -27.59
C GLN A 107 5.48 10.37 -27.42
N LEU A 108 5.50 9.81 -26.22
CA LEU A 108 6.11 8.52 -25.94
C LEU A 108 5.52 7.40 -26.79
N THR A 109 4.19 7.39 -26.94
CA THR A 109 3.48 6.41 -27.78
C THR A 109 3.87 6.52 -29.27
N LYS A 110 4.06 7.72 -29.77
CA LYS A 110 4.50 7.93 -31.16
C LYS A 110 5.94 7.45 -31.40
N GLU A 111 6.80 7.62 -30.41
CA GLU A 111 8.22 7.29 -30.51
C GLU A 111 8.53 5.79 -30.29
N PHE A 112 7.83 5.13 -29.36
CA PHE A 112 8.13 3.78 -28.89
C PHE A 112 7.00 2.78 -29.03
N GLY A 113 5.82 3.22 -29.47
CA GLY A 113 4.63 2.37 -29.58
C GLY A 113 3.83 2.27 -28.28
N SER A 114 2.68 1.58 -28.38
CA SER A 114 1.72 1.48 -27.28
C SER A 114 2.22 0.61 -26.12
N GLU A 115 3.10 -0.34 -26.37
CA GLU A 115 3.58 -1.29 -25.35
C GLU A 115 4.49 -0.60 -24.34
N VAL A 116 5.53 0.07 -24.79
CA VAL A 116 6.45 0.84 -23.92
C VAL A 116 5.69 1.94 -23.19
N SER A 117 4.82 2.67 -23.90
CA SER A 117 3.99 3.73 -23.33
C SER A 117 3.07 3.20 -22.22
N PHE A 118 2.45 2.03 -22.42
CA PHE A 118 1.62 1.37 -21.41
C PHE A 118 2.41 0.99 -20.15
N LEU A 119 3.64 0.45 -20.31
CA LEU A 119 4.50 0.09 -19.19
C LEU A 119 4.90 1.34 -18.38
N VAL A 120 5.32 2.41 -19.06
CA VAL A 120 5.69 3.68 -18.42
C VAL A 120 4.49 4.28 -17.66
N ASP A 121 3.30 4.38 -18.30
CA ASP A 121 2.07 4.88 -17.65
C ASP A 121 1.72 4.05 -16.40
N GLY A 122 1.88 2.72 -16.48
CA GLY A 122 1.67 1.82 -15.36
C GLY A 122 2.60 2.11 -14.18
N VAL A 123 3.89 2.31 -14.43
CA VAL A 123 4.91 2.61 -13.40
C VAL A 123 4.66 4.00 -12.80
N THR A 124 4.40 5.03 -13.62
CA THR A 124 4.08 6.39 -13.16
C THR A 124 2.88 6.41 -12.23
N LYS A 125 1.79 5.69 -12.57
CA LYS A 125 0.61 5.55 -11.71
C LYS A 125 0.93 4.88 -10.37
N LEU A 126 1.88 3.95 -10.32
CA LEU A 126 2.35 3.33 -9.08
C LEU A 126 3.25 4.25 -8.25
N THR A 127 4.01 5.14 -8.88
CA THR A 127 4.85 6.12 -8.19
C THR A 127 4.03 7.18 -7.47
N GLN A 128 2.92 7.63 -8.06
CA GLN A 128 2.00 8.62 -7.49
C GLN A 128 1.17 8.11 -6.29
N LEU A 129 1.31 6.85 -5.92
CA LEU A 129 0.63 6.30 -4.75
C LEU A 129 1.23 6.86 -3.45
N ASN A 130 0.42 7.61 -2.70
CA ASN A 130 0.85 8.23 -1.44
C ASN A 130 0.60 7.24 -0.28
N TRP A 131 1.68 6.70 0.30
CA TRP A 131 1.63 5.72 1.40
C TRP A 131 1.55 6.40 2.76
N ASP A 132 0.49 7.18 3.01
CA ASP A 132 0.27 7.83 4.29
C ASP A 132 -0.21 6.79 5.32
N LYS A 133 0.55 6.64 6.44
CA LYS A 133 0.35 5.58 7.43
C LYS A 133 -0.94 5.68 8.23
N ASP A 134 -1.47 6.88 8.35
CA ASP A 134 -2.60 7.15 9.23
C ASP A 134 -3.96 6.89 8.56
N LYS A 135 -3.97 6.56 7.26
CA LYS A 135 -5.20 6.33 6.50
C LYS A 135 -5.20 4.95 5.84
N VAL A 136 -5.72 3.97 6.57
CA VAL A 136 -5.93 2.58 6.12
C VAL A 136 -6.63 2.51 4.75
N GLU A 137 -7.56 3.40 4.48
CA GLU A 137 -8.28 3.49 3.21
C GLU A 137 -7.36 3.83 2.04
N ILE A 138 -6.41 4.75 2.23
CA ILE A 138 -5.44 5.14 1.19
C ILE A 138 -4.49 3.99 0.88
N GLN A 139 -4.01 3.28 1.91
CA GLN A 139 -3.13 2.11 1.72
C GLN A 139 -3.84 0.99 0.96
N ALA A 140 -5.11 0.72 1.30
CA ALA A 140 -5.92 -0.29 0.60
C ALA A 140 -6.13 0.08 -0.87
N ASP A 141 -6.49 1.33 -1.15
CA ASP A 141 -6.69 1.81 -2.53
C ASP A 141 -5.41 1.76 -3.35
N ASN A 142 -4.27 2.06 -2.75
CA ASN A 142 -2.98 1.98 -3.40
C ASN A 142 -2.62 0.53 -3.77
N LEU A 143 -2.81 -0.42 -2.84
CA LEU A 143 -2.62 -1.84 -3.12
C LEU A 143 -3.58 -2.34 -4.21
N ARG A 144 -4.85 -1.93 -4.17
CA ARG A 144 -5.84 -2.27 -5.23
C ARG A 144 -5.37 -1.80 -6.60
N LYS A 145 -4.92 -0.55 -6.73
CA LYS A 145 -4.39 0.01 -7.99
C LYS A 145 -3.15 -0.75 -8.47
N MET A 146 -2.26 -1.10 -7.54
CA MET A 146 -1.05 -1.86 -7.84
C MET A 146 -1.40 -3.26 -8.38
N PHE A 147 -2.28 -4.00 -7.72
CA PHE A 147 -2.69 -5.33 -8.20
C PHE A 147 -3.44 -5.27 -9.52
N LEU A 148 -4.24 -4.23 -9.76
CA LEU A 148 -4.89 -4.02 -11.05
C LEU A 148 -3.88 -3.75 -12.18
N ALA A 149 -2.83 -2.99 -11.90
CA ALA A 149 -1.74 -2.76 -12.88
C ALA A 149 -0.99 -4.08 -13.16
N MET A 150 -0.64 -4.83 -12.12
CA MET A 150 0.00 -6.16 -12.24
C MET A 150 -0.85 -7.17 -13.03
N ALA A 151 -2.17 -7.13 -12.87
CA ALA A 151 -3.08 -8.02 -13.58
C ALA A 151 -3.16 -7.73 -15.08
N LYS A 152 -2.85 -6.49 -15.49
CA LYS A 152 -2.77 -6.11 -16.90
C LYS A 152 -1.43 -6.53 -17.52
N ASP A 153 -0.33 -6.23 -16.83
CA ASP A 153 1.01 -6.64 -17.25
C ASP A 153 1.97 -6.67 -16.03
N LEU A 154 2.56 -7.83 -15.77
CA LEU A 154 3.48 -8.03 -14.65
C LEU A 154 4.80 -7.26 -14.80
N ARG A 155 5.17 -6.86 -16.02
CA ARG A 155 6.40 -6.08 -16.25
C ARG A 155 6.36 -4.74 -15.54
N VAL A 156 5.17 -4.15 -15.36
CA VAL A 156 5.00 -2.90 -14.60
C VAL A 156 5.55 -3.02 -13.17
N ILE A 157 5.24 -4.11 -12.46
CA ILE A 157 5.76 -4.30 -11.11
C ILE A 157 7.25 -4.70 -11.10
N ILE A 158 7.74 -5.41 -12.12
CA ILE A 158 9.15 -5.77 -12.24
C ILE A 158 9.99 -4.50 -12.41
N ILE A 159 9.57 -3.57 -13.28
CA ILE A 159 10.21 -2.25 -13.42
C ILE A 159 10.18 -1.50 -12.09
N LYS A 160 9.04 -1.50 -11.40
CA LYS A 160 8.90 -0.83 -10.09
C LYS A 160 9.76 -1.45 -8.99
N LEU A 161 9.99 -2.78 -9.03
CA LEU A 161 10.92 -3.45 -8.12
C LEU A 161 12.38 -3.07 -8.41
N ALA A 162 12.76 -2.93 -9.69
CA ALA A 162 14.11 -2.47 -10.09
C ALA A 162 14.33 -1.00 -9.68
N ASP A 163 13.34 -0.11 -9.89
CA ASP A 163 13.35 1.27 -9.42
C ASP A 163 13.51 1.32 -7.88
N ARG A 164 12.68 0.56 -7.15
CA ARG A 164 12.75 0.48 -5.69
C ARG A 164 14.12 0.00 -5.22
N LEU A 165 14.69 -0.99 -5.87
CA LEU A 165 15.99 -1.53 -5.51
C LEU A 165 17.10 -0.46 -5.66
N HIS A 166 17.14 0.25 -6.79
CA HIS A 166 18.12 1.30 -6.97
C HIS A 166 17.91 2.47 -5.98
N ASN A 167 16.67 2.85 -5.73
CA ASN A 167 16.36 3.85 -4.73
C ASN A 167 16.80 3.42 -3.31
N MET A 168 16.68 2.15 -2.95
CA MET A 168 17.18 1.63 -1.67
C MET A 168 18.71 1.59 -1.60
N ARG A 169 19.41 1.26 -2.71
CA ARG A 169 20.88 1.32 -2.80
C ARG A 169 21.42 2.72 -2.54
N THR A 170 20.72 3.75 -3.01
CA THR A 170 21.10 5.17 -2.84
C THR A 170 20.42 5.83 -1.62
N GLY A 171 19.70 5.06 -0.79
CA GLY A 171 18.93 5.57 0.35
C GLY A 171 19.76 6.21 1.48
N GLN A 172 21.08 6.04 1.49
CA GLN A 172 21.98 6.68 2.46
C GLN A 172 21.94 8.23 2.38
N TYR A 173 21.58 8.80 1.24
CA TYR A 173 21.45 10.25 1.04
C TYR A 173 20.07 10.80 1.48
N TRP A 174 19.16 9.96 1.98
CA TRP A 174 17.88 10.40 2.51
C TRP A 174 18.00 10.80 3.98
N LYS A 175 17.06 11.63 4.44
CA LYS A 175 16.89 11.92 5.87
C LYS A 175 16.53 10.63 6.63
N PRO A 176 16.95 10.46 7.90
CA PRO A 176 16.73 9.23 8.69
C PRO A 176 15.25 8.80 8.77
N GLU A 177 14.32 9.76 8.86
CA GLU A 177 12.89 9.47 8.89
C GLU A 177 12.42 8.85 7.56
N LYS A 178 12.89 9.41 6.44
CA LYS A 178 12.57 8.89 5.10
C LYS A 178 13.23 7.53 4.83
N GLN A 179 14.44 7.30 5.34
CA GLN A 179 15.08 5.98 5.27
C GLN A 179 14.22 4.90 5.93
N LYS A 180 13.78 5.14 7.17
CA LYS A 180 12.93 4.21 7.93
C LYS A 180 11.56 4.02 7.29
N GLU A 181 10.98 5.09 6.75
CA GLU A 181 9.69 5.03 6.05
C GLU A 181 9.77 4.14 4.81
N LYS A 182 10.74 4.43 3.93
CA LYS A 182 10.91 3.69 2.67
C LYS A 182 11.39 2.25 2.89
N ALA A 183 12.23 2.01 3.90
CA ALA A 183 12.63 0.66 4.28
C ALA A 183 11.45 -0.18 4.80
N ARG A 184 10.54 0.41 5.60
CA ARG A 184 9.34 -0.29 6.08
C ARG A 184 8.39 -0.59 4.93
N GLU A 185 8.10 0.38 4.06
CA GLU A 185 7.29 0.19 2.85
C GLU A 185 7.89 -0.94 1.98
N THR A 186 9.20 -0.96 1.81
CA THR A 186 9.90 -2.00 1.04
C THR A 186 9.74 -3.37 1.68
N MET A 187 9.93 -3.50 2.97
CA MET A 187 9.84 -4.76 3.70
C MET A 187 8.40 -5.29 3.80
N GLU A 188 7.40 -4.42 3.92
CA GLU A 188 6.00 -4.81 4.07
C GLU A 188 5.29 -5.09 2.74
N ILE A 189 5.78 -4.54 1.61
CA ILE A 189 5.07 -4.59 0.32
C ILE A 189 5.95 -5.13 -0.80
N TYR A 190 7.07 -4.47 -1.12
CA TYR A 190 7.84 -4.79 -2.32
C TYR A 190 8.65 -6.09 -2.20
N ALA A 191 9.30 -6.33 -1.06
CA ALA A 191 10.06 -7.56 -0.84
C ALA A 191 9.15 -8.81 -0.81
N PRO A 192 7.97 -8.81 -0.17
CA PRO A 192 7.00 -9.90 -0.29
C PRO A 192 6.49 -10.13 -1.73
N ILE A 193 6.26 -9.08 -2.51
CA ILE A 193 5.86 -9.22 -3.91
C ILE A 193 7.00 -9.84 -4.73
N ALA A 194 8.24 -9.39 -4.56
CA ALA A 194 9.40 -9.98 -5.21
C ALA A 194 9.57 -11.47 -4.86
N ASP A 195 9.34 -11.85 -3.60
CA ASP A 195 9.34 -13.25 -3.15
C ASP A 195 8.23 -14.07 -3.82
N ARG A 196 7.01 -13.52 -3.90
CA ARG A 196 5.87 -14.18 -4.54
C ARG A 196 6.07 -14.40 -6.04
N LEU A 197 6.73 -13.44 -6.70
CA LEU A 197 7.13 -13.56 -8.10
C LEU A 197 8.37 -14.44 -8.31
N GLY A 198 8.99 -14.92 -7.22
CA GLY A 198 10.19 -15.76 -7.25
C GLY A 198 11.48 -15.02 -7.60
N ILE A 199 11.49 -13.67 -7.66
CA ILE A 199 12.64 -12.85 -8.02
C ILE A 199 13.55 -12.71 -6.79
N SER A 200 14.23 -13.82 -6.45
CA SER A 200 15.05 -13.89 -5.22
C SER A 200 16.20 -12.91 -5.21
N LYS A 201 16.79 -12.61 -6.37
CA LYS A 201 17.91 -11.67 -6.51
C LYS A 201 17.52 -10.27 -5.98
N ILE A 202 16.38 -9.74 -6.40
CA ILE A 202 15.87 -8.44 -5.93
C ILE A 202 15.40 -8.52 -4.48
N LYS A 203 14.62 -9.55 -4.15
CA LYS A 203 14.04 -9.73 -2.81
C LYS A 203 15.08 -9.71 -1.70
N ILE A 204 16.15 -10.45 -1.89
CA ILE A 204 17.23 -10.61 -0.91
C ILE A 204 17.91 -9.26 -0.63
N GLU A 205 18.24 -8.52 -1.67
CA GLU A 205 18.90 -7.23 -1.52
C GLU A 205 17.96 -6.17 -0.92
N LEU A 206 16.67 -6.17 -1.30
CA LEU A 206 15.67 -5.31 -0.67
C LEU A 206 15.53 -5.58 0.83
N ASP A 207 15.55 -6.86 1.23
CA ASP A 207 15.49 -7.27 2.63
C ASP A 207 16.71 -6.79 3.43
N ASP A 208 17.93 -7.02 2.90
CA ASP A 208 19.18 -6.63 3.54
C ASP A 208 19.31 -5.11 3.68
N LEU A 209 18.99 -4.35 2.62
CA LEU A 209 18.95 -2.89 2.66
C LEU A 209 17.88 -2.35 3.61
N SER A 210 16.73 -3.00 3.67
CA SER A 210 15.67 -2.62 4.61
C SER A 210 16.10 -2.87 6.06
N LEU A 211 16.75 -3.99 6.36
CA LEU A 211 17.32 -4.27 7.69
C LEU A 211 18.37 -3.20 8.07
N LYS A 212 19.26 -2.83 7.14
CA LYS A 212 20.29 -1.79 7.32
C LYS A 212 19.68 -0.45 7.77
N PHE A 213 18.58 -0.01 7.16
CA PHE A 213 17.94 1.26 7.50
C PHE A 213 16.98 1.20 8.69
N LEU A 214 16.33 0.05 8.93
CA LEU A 214 15.42 -0.11 10.06
C LEU A 214 16.12 -0.40 11.37
N LYS A 215 17.19 -1.22 11.33
CA LYS A 215 17.96 -1.68 12.50
C LYS A 215 19.46 -1.66 12.20
N PRO A 216 20.07 -0.48 12.02
CA PRO A 216 21.48 -0.36 11.64
C PRO A 216 22.42 -1.06 12.61
N ASP A 217 22.19 -0.92 13.93
CA ASP A 217 23.04 -1.54 14.95
C ASP A 217 23.10 -3.06 14.78
N VAL A 218 21.93 -3.69 14.54
CA VAL A 218 21.83 -5.14 14.34
C VAL A 218 22.49 -5.56 13.02
N TYR A 219 22.28 -4.76 11.96
CA TYR A 219 22.87 -5.05 10.65
C TYR A 219 24.40 -5.04 10.71
N TYR A 220 25.01 -3.99 11.27
CA TYR A 220 26.46 -3.86 11.34
C TYR A 220 27.08 -4.86 12.32
N ASP A 221 26.41 -5.18 13.45
CA ASP A 221 26.84 -6.26 14.35
C ASP A 221 26.88 -7.63 13.66
N LEU A 222 25.88 -7.91 12.79
CA LEU A 222 25.87 -9.13 11.97
C LEU A 222 26.98 -9.14 10.92
N VAL A 223 27.20 -8.01 10.22
CA VAL A 223 28.29 -7.89 9.24
C VAL A 223 29.62 -8.18 9.92
N GLU A 224 29.93 -7.51 11.02
CA GLU A 224 31.18 -7.72 11.78
C GLU A 224 31.36 -9.17 12.23
N LYS A 225 30.33 -9.78 12.82
CA LYS A 225 30.39 -11.16 13.31
C LYS A 225 30.52 -12.20 12.19
N VAL A 226 29.97 -11.93 11.02
CA VAL A 226 30.11 -12.79 9.83
C VAL A 226 31.50 -12.63 9.22
N ASP A 227 32.00 -11.39 9.10
CA ASP A 227 33.33 -11.10 8.56
C ASP A 227 34.44 -11.66 9.41
N LEU A 228 34.39 -11.56 10.74
CA LEU A 228 35.36 -12.16 11.68
C LEU A 228 35.53 -13.67 11.50
N ARG A 229 34.54 -14.35 10.93
CA ARG A 229 34.55 -15.81 10.72
C ARG A 229 34.69 -16.21 9.25
N LYS A 230 34.83 -15.23 8.36
CA LYS A 230 34.80 -15.41 6.90
C LYS A 230 35.93 -16.33 6.44
N ASP A 231 37.18 -16.00 6.75
CA ASP A 231 38.34 -16.70 6.23
C ASP A 231 38.38 -18.18 6.64
N ALA A 232 38.14 -18.48 7.91
CA ALA A 232 38.13 -19.87 8.38
C ALA A 232 37.00 -20.71 7.78
N ARG A 233 35.85 -20.08 7.51
CA ARG A 233 34.68 -20.75 6.95
C ARG A 233 34.73 -20.83 5.43
N GLU A 234 35.30 -19.84 4.75
CA GLU A 234 35.57 -19.91 3.31
C GLU A 234 36.55 -21.05 3.00
N ALA A 235 37.62 -21.21 3.79
CA ALA A 235 38.52 -22.35 3.68
C ALA A 235 37.82 -23.69 3.85
N PHE A 236 36.97 -23.81 4.86
CA PHE A 236 36.15 -25.01 5.08
C PHE A 236 35.16 -25.31 3.95
N VAL A 237 34.46 -24.27 3.45
CA VAL A 237 33.54 -24.44 2.32
C VAL A 237 34.30 -24.82 1.06
N GLN A 238 35.48 -24.22 0.83
CA GLN A 238 36.30 -24.56 -0.34
C GLN A 238 36.82 -26.02 -0.27
N GLU A 239 37.23 -26.48 0.89
CA GLU A 239 37.59 -27.89 1.09
C GLU A 239 36.46 -28.84 0.71
N ILE A 240 35.22 -28.58 1.20
CA ILE A 240 34.03 -29.35 0.85
C ILE A 240 33.72 -29.26 -0.65
N VAL A 241 33.80 -28.06 -1.25
CA VAL A 241 33.57 -27.87 -2.68
C VAL A 241 34.50 -28.73 -3.52
N ASP A 242 35.78 -28.75 -3.17
CA ASP A 242 36.79 -29.49 -3.92
C ASP A 242 36.62 -31.03 -3.73
N GLU A 243 36.32 -31.46 -2.51
CA GLU A 243 36.02 -32.88 -2.21
C GLU A 243 34.77 -33.35 -2.96
N VAL A 244 33.68 -32.57 -2.89
CA VAL A 244 32.42 -32.91 -3.60
C VAL A 244 32.62 -32.92 -5.12
N LYS A 245 33.37 -31.97 -5.68
CA LYS A 245 33.69 -31.94 -7.12
C LYS A 245 34.38 -33.21 -7.60
N ASN A 246 35.35 -33.68 -6.81
CA ASN A 246 36.11 -34.88 -7.16
C ASN A 246 35.20 -36.14 -7.15
N HIS A 247 34.40 -36.32 -6.10
CA HIS A 247 33.50 -37.48 -6.00
C HIS A 247 32.37 -37.45 -7.04
N MET A 248 31.84 -36.25 -7.39
CA MET A 248 30.86 -36.14 -8.49
C MET A 248 31.48 -36.58 -9.82
N LYS A 249 32.72 -36.21 -10.08
CA LYS A 249 33.43 -36.62 -11.30
C LYS A 249 33.70 -38.13 -11.32
N GLU A 250 34.09 -38.71 -10.18
CA GLU A 250 34.31 -40.14 -10.04
C GLU A 250 33.00 -40.94 -10.23
N ALA A 251 31.89 -40.42 -9.75
CA ALA A 251 30.56 -41.01 -9.92
C ALA A 251 29.95 -40.75 -11.33
N GLY A 252 30.66 -40.04 -12.23
CA GLY A 252 30.17 -39.74 -13.57
C GLY A 252 29.01 -38.75 -13.63
N VAL A 253 28.84 -37.93 -12.59
CA VAL A 253 27.84 -36.87 -12.54
C VAL A 253 28.48 -35.57 -12.94
N ASP A 254 28.05 -34.99 -14.08
CA ASP A 254 28.49 -33.64 -14.48
C ASP A 254 27.80 -32.59 -13.62
N ALA A 255 28.59 -31.88 -12.81
CA ALA A 255 28.06 -30.97 -11.82
C ALA A 255 28.96 -29.74 -11.63
N THR A 256 28.37 -28.55 -11.56
CA THR A 256 29.04 -27.35 -11.08
C THR A 256 28.81 -27.22 -9.58
N VAL A 257 29.89 -27.20 -8.79
CA VAL A 257 29.83 -27.09 -7.33
C VAL A 257 30.41 -25.74 -6.91
N GLY A 258 29.71 -25.02 -6.03
CA GLY A 258 30.18 -23.73 -5.53
C GLY A 258 29.66 -23.41 -4.13
N GLY A 259 30.40 -22.58 -3.40
CA GLY A 259 29.96 -22.06 -2.10
C GLY A 259 28.90 -20.96 -2.23
N ARG A 260 28.06 -20.84 -1.21
CA ARG A 260 27.06 -19.77 -1.08
C ARG A 260 27.06 -19.21 0.33
N VAL A 261 27.13 -17.89 0.44
CA VAL A 261 26.96 -17.18 1.71
C VAL A 261 25.48 -16.83 1.89
N LYS A 262 24.95 -16.98 3.11
CA LYS A 262 23.58 -16.61 3.44
C LYS A 262 23.48 -15.13 3.74
N HIS A 263 22.37 -14.51 3.27
CA HIS A 263 22.10 -13.09 3.42
C HIS A 263 21.77 -12.68 4.87
N PHE A 264 22.12 -11.45 5.24
CA PHE A 264 22.04 -10.95 6.62
C PHE A 264 20.61 -10.96 7.17
N PHE A 265 19.62 -10.52 6.39
CA PHE A 265 18.23 -10.57 6.84
C PHE A 265 17.73 -11.98 7.12
N SER A 266 18.14 -12.95 6.29
CA SER A 266 17.78 -14.36 6.49
C SER A 266 18.42 -14.93 7.78
N ILE A 267 19.62 -14.49 8.13
CA ILE A 267 20.29 -14.82 9.39
C ILE A 267 19.54 -14.19 10.57
N TYR A 268 19.31 -12.88 10.50
CA TYR A 268 18.56 -12.11 11.50
C TYR A 268 17.20 -12.75 11.81
N LYS A 269 16.45 -13.10 10.76
CA LYS A 269 15.14 -13.72 10.88
C LYS A 269 15.18 -15.06 11.61
N LYS A 270 16.17 -15.92 11.31
CA LYS A 270 16.35 -17.19 12.03
C LYS A 270 16.71 -16.97 13.50
N MET A 271 17.55 -15.97 13.80
CA MET A 271 17.89 -15.60 15.18
C MET A 271 16.63 -15.19 15.95
N VAL A 272 15.81 -14.32 15.41
CA VAL A 272 14.62 -13.80 16.07
C VAL A 272 13.51 -14.86 16.17
N ASN A 273 13.15 -15.51 15.05
CA ASN A 273 11.98 -16.41 15.02
C ASN A 273 12.24 -17.75 15.73
N GLN A 274 13.49 -18.22 15.74
CA GLN A 274 13.87 -19.50 16.36
C GLN A 274 14.62 -19.32 17.68
N ASN A 275 14.78 -18.07 18.13
CA ASN A 275 15.56 -17.70 19.34
C ASN A 275 16.96 -18.36 19.37
N LYS A 276 17.68 -18.30 18.22
CA LYS A 276 18.99 -18.90 18.03
C LYS A 276 20.09 -17.86 18.04
N THR A 277 21.24 -18.23 18.56
CA THR A 277 22.49 -17.46 18.40
C THR A 277 23.08 -17.73 17.00
N LEU A 278 24.00 -16.86 16.54
CA LEU A 278 24.67 -17.02 15.26
C LEU A 278 25.39 -18.38 15.13
N ASP A 279 25.94 -18.90 16.24
CA ASP A 279 26.64 -20.20 16.28
C ASP A 279 25.70 -21.40 16.12
N GLN A 280 24.42 -21.21 16.39
CA GLN A 280 23.39 -22.25 16.21
C GLN A 280 22.77 -22.24 14.82
N ILE A 281 23.22 -21.35 13.94
CA ILE A 281 22.78 -21.27 12.53
C ILE A 281 23.79 -22.00 11.65
N TYR A 282 23.50 -23.26 11.36
CA TYR A 282 24.41 -24.18 10.62
C TYR A 282 24.49 -23.93 9.13
N ASP A 283 23.56 -23.16 8.55
CA ASP A 283 23.44 -22.85 7.13
C ASP A 283 23.90 -21.43 6.76
N LEU A 284 24.82 -20.88 7.54
CA LEU A 284 25.46 -19.60 7.24
C LEU A 284 26.22 -19.66 5.90
N PHE A 285 26.88 -20.78 5.67
CA PHE A 285 27.56 -21.11 4.43
C PHE A 285 26.99 -22.43 3.93
N ALA A 286 26.53 -22.45 2.70
CA ALA A 286 25.98 -23.62 2.05
C ALA A 286 26.78 -23.94 0.79
N VAL A 287 26.81 -25.19 0.41
CA VAL A 287 27.33 -25.64 -0.88
C VAL A 287 26.17 -25.81 -1.85
N ARG A 288 26.35 -25.35 -3.05
CA ARG A 288 25.38 -25.48 -4.14
C ARG A 288 25.94 -26.39 -5.21
N ILE A 289 25.14 -27.37 -5.63
CA ILE A 289 25.44 -28.29 -6.73
C ILE A 289 24.41 -28.03 -7.83
N MET A 290 24.89 -27.73 -9.03
CA MET A 290 24.06 -27.54 -10.21
C MET A 290 24.36 -28.64 -11.23
N VAL A 291 23.31 -29.28 -11.74
CA VAL A 291 23.36 -30.38 -12.71
C VAL A 291 22.39 -30.13 -13.86
N ASP A 292 22.47 -30.89 -14.95
CA ASP A 292 21.66 -30.66 -16.13
C ASP A 292 20.20 -31.10 -15.98
N ASN A 293 19.93 -32.19 -15.28
CA ASN A 293 18.58 -32.76 -15.21
C ASN A 293 18.20 -33.24 -13.80
N VAL A 294 16.91 -33.53 -13.61
CA VAL A 294 16.34 -33.96 -12.32
C VAL A 294 16.92 -35.27 -11.86
N LYS A 295 17.18 -36.24 -12.78
CA LYS A 295 17.75 -37.53 -12.45
C LYS A 295 19.13 -37.39 -11.82
N ASP A 296 19.95 -36.47 -12.36
CA ASP A 296 21.28 -36.21 -11.84
C ASP A 296 21.21 -35.46 -10.47
N CYS A 297 20.14 -34.73 -10.18
CA CYS A 297 19.94 -34.15 -8.82
C CYS A 297 19.86 -35.27 -7.77
N TYR A 298 19.10 -36.33 -8.04
CA TYR A 298 18.97 -37.46 -7.10
C TYR A 298 20.22 -38.38 -7.09
N ALA A 299 20.93 -38.48 -8.23
CA ALA A 299 22.21 -39.17 -8.28
C ALA A 299 23.25 -38.42 -7.42
N ALA A 300 23.36 -37.12 -7.56
CA ALA A 300 24.21 -36.26 -6.74
C ALA A 300 23.88 -36.39 -5.24
N LEU A 301 22.59 -36.44 -4.89
CA LEU A 301 22.17 -36.66 -3.51
C LEU A 301 22.69 -37.99 -2.96
N GLY A 302 22.62 -39.06 -3.76
CA GLY A 302 23.15 -40.37 -3.38
C GLY A 302 24.66 -40.31 -3.06
N VAL A 303 25.45 -39.72 -3.95
CA VAL A 303 26.90 -39.50 -3.74
C VAL A 303 27.17 -38.71 -2.46
N ILE A 304 26.45 -37.63 -2.24
CA ILE A 304 26.63 -36.79 -1.04
C ILE A 304 26.28 -37.50 0.25
N HIS A 305 25.23 -38.33 0.26
CA HIS A 305 24.83 -39.08 1.45
C HIS A 305 25.75 -40.33 1.70
N GLU A 306 26.51 -40.77 0.70
CA GLU A 306 27.59 -41.72 0.87
C GLU A 306 28.82 -41.06 1.53
N MET A 307 29.18 -39.81 1.11
CA MET A 307 30.31 -39.07 1.64
C MET A 307 30.09 -38.60 3.07
N TYR A 308 28.90 -38.06 3.36
CA TYR A 308 28.57 -37.36 4.62
C TYR A 308 27.28 -37.93 5.23
N LYS A 309 27.24 -37.95 6.57
CA LYS A 309 26.06 -38.42 7.30
C LYS A 309 24.99 -37.33 7.35
N PRO A 310 23.76 -37.57 6.82
CA PRO A 310 22.69 -36.58 6.92
C PRO A 310 22.11 -36.48 8.34
N ILE A 311 21.74 -35.28 8.77
CA ILE A 311 21.05 -35.03 10.02
C ILE A 311 19.57 -35.41 9.84
N PRO A 312 19.02 -36.38 10.67
CA PRO A 312 17.63 -36.79 10.56
C PRO A 312 16.64 -35.63 10.65
N GLY A 313 15.60 -35.63 9.81
CA GLY A 313 14.56 -34.63 9.77
C GLY A 313 15.00 -33.27 9.15
N ARG A 314 16.22 -33.19 8.59
CA ARG A 314 16.74 -31.98 7.94
C ARG A 314 16.80 -32.06 6.41
N PHE A 315 16.37 -33.14 5.84
CA PHE A 315 16.21 -33.28 4.39
C PHE A 315 14.89 -32.66 3.92
N LYS A 316 14.94 -31.91 2.82
CA LYS A 316 13.75 -31.31 2.20
C LYS A 316 13.84 -31.49 0.68
N ASP A 317 12.81 -32.09 0.10
CA ASP A 317 12.69 -32.29 -1.33
C ASP A 317 11.70 -31.25 -1.92
N TYR A 318 12.23 -30.14 -2.38
CA TYR A 318 11.46 -29.14 -3.09
C TYR A 318 11.40 -29.36 -4.61
N ILE A 319 12.02 -30.45 -5.12
CA ILE A 319 11.84 -30.86 -6.52
C ILE A 319 10.51 -31.59 -6.66
N ALA A 320 10.27 -32.57 -5.79
CA ALA A 320 9.01 -33.32 -5.74
C ALA A 320 7.85 -32.44 -5.25
N MET A 321 8.12 -31.48 -4.32
CA MET A 321 7.13 -30.59 -3.73
C MET A 321 7.58 -29.12 -3.86
N PRO A 322 7.40 -28.47 -5.02
CA PRO A 322 7.83 -27.11 -5.25
C PRO A 322 7.13 -26.12 -4.29
N LYS A 323 7.84 -25.08 -3.89
CA LYS A 323 7.23 -23.97 -3.12
C LYS A 323 6.24 -23.20 -3.98
N GLN A 324 5.36 -22.42 -3.35
CA GLN A 324 4.37 -21.60 -4.06
C GLN A 324 4.98 -20.57 -5.04
N ASN A 325 6.21 -20.11 -4.78
CA ASN A 325 6.99 -19.26 -5.67
C ASN A 325 7.80 -20.05 -6.71
N MET A 326 7.46 -21.33 -6.96
CA MET A 326 8.09 -22.25 -7.90
C MET A 326 9.56 -22.59 -7.59
N TYR A 327 10.04 -22.30 -6.39
CA TYR A 327 11.38 -22.69 -5.97
C TYR A 327 11.49 -24.21 -5.88
N GLN A 328 12.49 -24.78 -6.56
CA GLN A 328 12.82 -26.20 -6.58
C GLN A 328 14.29 -26.42 -6.22
N SER A 329 14.58 -27.33 -5.32
CA SER A 329 15.91 -27.78 -4.93
C SER A 329 15.83 -28.94 -3.93
N LEU A 330 16.80 -29.83 -3.89
CA LEU A 330 17.00 -30.73 -2.76
C LEU A 330 17.85 -29.99 -1.73
N HIS A 331 17.44 -30.04 -0.46
CA HIS A 331 18.21 -29.49 0.66
C HIS A 331 18.54 -30.61 1.63
N THR A 332 19.79 -30.77 1.95
CA THR A 332 20.24 -31.74 2.97
C THR A 332 21.24 -31.05 3.91
N THR A 333 21.08 -31.29 5.20
CA THR A 333 22.03 -30.83 6.22
C THR A 333 22.87 -32.03 6.64
N LEU A 334 24.18 -31.87 6.57
CA LEU A 334 25.18 -32.91 6.72
C LEU A 334 26.17 -32.58 7.82
N ILE A 335 26.89 -33.58 8.31
CA ILE A 335 27.98 -33.39 9.28
C ILE A 335 29.30 -33.60 8.54
N GLY A 336 30.15 -32.55 8.54
CA GLY A 336 31.48 -32.58 7.95
C GLY A 336 32.48 -33.44 8.77
N SER A 337 33.66 -33.64 8.19
CA SER A 337 34.75 -34.42 8.80
C SER A 337 35.22 -33.87 10.15
N ASN A 338 35.11 -32.54 10.34
CA ASN A 338 35.44 -31.84 11.59
C ASN A 338 34.26 -31.77 12.59
N GLY A 339 33.14 -32.47 12.34
CA GLY A 339 31.93 -32.46 13.16
C GLY A 339 31.05 -31.22 13.00
N GLN A 340 31.39 -30.29 12.10
CA GLN A 340 30.57 -29.10 11.84
C GLN A 340 29.43 -29.43 10.87
N PRO A 341 28.19 -29.01 11.18
CA PRO A 341 27.08 -29.17 10.27
C PRO A 341 27.10 -28.11 9.17
N PHE A 342 26.75 -28.51 7.94
CA PHE A 342 26.61 -27.64 6.77
C PHE A 342 25.46 -28.08 5.89
N GLU A 343 24.94 -27.17 5.04
CA GLU A 343 23.83 -27.46 4.12
C GLU A 343 24.33 -27.59 2.68
N ILE A 344 23.83 -28.61 1.98
CA ILE A 344 23.98 -28.74 0.53
C ILE A 344 22.63 -28.52 -0.15
N GLN A 345 22.64 -27.72 -1.22
CA GLN A 345 21.50 -27.45 -2.10
C GLN A 345 21.81 -28.03 -3.49
N ILE A 346 20.98 -28.95 -3.98
CA ILE A 346 21.13 -29.58 -5.28
C ILE A 346 19.95 -29.23 -6.17
N ARG A 347 20.21 -28.74 -7.38
CA ARG A 347 19.19 -28.32 -8.34
C ARG A 347 19.73 -28.31 -9.77
N THR A 348 18.83 -28.32 -10.76
CA THR A 348 19.25 -28.16 -12.16
C THR A 348 19.58 -26.68 -12.46
N TYR A 349 20.27 -26.44 -13.59
CA TYR A 349 20.52 -25.07 -14.07
C TYR A 349 19.21 -24.30 -14.33
N GLU A 350 18.19 -24.98 -14.85
CA GLU A 350 16.86 -24.38 -15.05
C GLU A 350 16.18 -24.02 -13.74
N MET A 351 16.20 -24.91 -12.74
CA MET A 351 15.69 -24.63 -11.40
C MET A 351 16.46 -23.49 -10.72
N HIS A 352 17.78 -23.41 -10.96
CA HIS A 352 18.59 -22.30 -10.47
C HIS A 352 18.14 -20.97 -11.07
N ARG A 353 17.96 -20.93 -12.38
CA ARG A 353 17.49 -19.77 -13.09
C ARG A 353 16.09 -19.34 -12.59
N THR A 354 15.16 -20.28 -12.48
CA THR A 354 13.83 -20.01 -11.93
C THR A 354 13.90 -19.50 -10.48
N ALA A 355 14.81 -20.04 -9.65
CA ALA A 355 14.98 -19.61 -8.25
C ALA A 355 15.58 -18.21 -8.10
N GLU A 356 16.43 -17.74 -9.03
CA GLU A 356 17.07 -16.41 -8.97
C GLU A 356 16.20 -15.33 -9.64
N TYR A 357 15.62 -15.63 -10.81
CA TYR A 357 14.90 -14.69 -11.67
C TYR A 357 13.37 -14.82 -11.58
N GLY A 358 12.85 -15.90 -11.03
CA GLY A 358 11.42 -16.12 -10.87
C GLY A 358 10.66 -16.07 -12.18
N ILE A 359 9.58 -15.30 -12.21
CA ILE A 359 8.74 -15.16 -13.41
C ILE A 359 9.49 -14.51 -14.58
N ALA A 360 10.51 -13.68 -14.32
CA ALA A 360 11.32 -13.06 -15.37
C ALA A 360 12.08 -14.10 -16.23
N ALA A 361 12.48 -15.26 -15.66
CA ALA A 361 13.13 -16.32 -16.39
C ALA A 361 12.36 -16.86 -17.59
N HIS A 362 11.03 -16.69 -17.63
CA HIS A 362 10.18 -17.19 -18.69
C HIS A 362 9.94 -16.21 -19.84
N TRP A 363 10.25 -14.90 -19.67
CA TRP A 363 10.05 -13.89 -20.74
C TRP A 363 10.93 -14.16 -21.96
N LYS A 364 12.15 -14.66 -21.76
CA LYS A 364 13.10 -15.03 -22.83
C LYS A 364 12.54 -16.07 -23.82
N TYR A 365 11.75 -17.03 -23.36
CA TYR A 365 11.18 -18.08 -24.22
C TYR A 365 10.07 -17.58 -25.14
N LYS A 366 9.39 -16.49 -24.79
CA LYS A 366 8.36 -15.85 -25.64
C LYS A 366 8.97 -15.20 -26.89
N GLU A 367 10.16 -14.61 -26.78
CA GLU A 367 10.82 -13.96 -27.92
C GLU A 367 11.46 -14.97 -28.89
N SER A 368 11.93 -16.13 -28.41
CA SER A 368 12.61 -17.12 -29.27
C SER A 368 11.70 -17.97 -30.15
N GLY A 369 10.36 -17.82 -30.06
CA GLY A 369 9.40 -18.50 -30.93
C GLY A 369 9.36 -20.04 -30.84
N SER A 370 10.18 -20.65 -29.95
CA SER A 370 10.37 -22.09 -29.88
C SER A 370 9.60 -22.76 -28.72
N GLY A 371 8.66 -22.06 -28.08
CA GLY A 371 8.12 -22.50 -26.80
C GLY A 371 6.69 -23.02 -26.83
N GLN A 372 6.50 -24.29 -26.86
CA GLN A 372 5.40 -24.93 -26.11
C GLN A 372 5.75 -24.84 -24.60
N VAL A 373 5.58 -23.65 -24.00
CA VAL A 373 5.47 -23.56 -22.54
C VAL A 373 4.17 -24.23 -22.16
N ALA A 374 4.25 -25.27 -21.32
CA ALA A 374 3.05 -25.94 -20.83
C ALA A 374 2.10 -24.90 -20.23
N ALA A 375 0.95 -24.65 -20.87
CA ALA A 375 -0.03 -23.61 -20.53
C ALA A 375 -0.45 -23.64 -19.05
N GLY A 376 -0.32 -24.79 -18.37
CA GLY A 376 -0.59 -24.94 -16.94
C GLY A 376 0.38 -24.25 -15.98
N SER A 377 1.60 -23.89 -16.41
CA SER A 377 2.58 -23.26 -15.51
C SER A 377 2.36 -21.75 -15.35
N GLU A 378 1.96 -21.01 -16.39
CA GLU A 378 1.60 -19.60 -16.30
C GLU A 378 0.29 -19.39 -15.55
N GLU A 379 -0.66 -20.31 -15.74
CA GLU A 379 -1.96 -20.25 -15.07
C GLU A 379 -1.85 -20.44 -13.55
N ALA A 380 -0.98 -21.33 -13.09
CA ALA A 380 -0.70 -21.53 -11.68
C ALA A 380 0.02 -20.33 -11.05
N LYS A 381 0.94 -19.67 -11.78
CA LYS A 381 1.71 -18.50 -11.33
C LYS A 381 0.83 -17.26 -11.09
N LEU A 382 -0.23 -17.09 -11.88
CA LEU A 382 -1.15 -15.97 -11.79
C LEU A 382 -2.37 -16.28 -10.91
N SER A 383 -2.50 -17.50 -10.40
CA SER A 383 -3.65 -17.92 -9.58
C SER A 383 -3.80 -17.04 -8.31
N TRP A 384 -2.70 -16.74 -7.65
CA TRP A 384 -2.69 -15.86 -6.48
C TRP A 384 -3.13 -14.42 -6.80
N LEU A 385 -2.72 -13.89 -7.96
CA LEU A 385 -3.12 -12.55 -8.38
C LEU A 385 -4.62 -12.51 -8.72
N ARG A 386 -5.14 -13.54 -9.38
CA ARG A 386 -6.59 -13.71 -9.58
C ARG A 386 -7.34 -13.77 -8.24
N GLN A 387 -6.80 -14.49 -7.26
CA GLN A 387 -7.38 -14.58 -5.93
C GLN A 387 -7.43 -13.22 -5.23
N ILE A 388 -6.38 -12.41 -5.30
CA ILE A 388 -6.37 -11.05 -4.75
C ILE A 388 -7.39 -10.15 -5.47
N LEU A 389 -7.52 -10.27 -6.79
CA LEU A 389 -8.53 -9.54 -7.57
C LEU A 389 -9.97 -9.98 -7.23
N GLU A 390 -10.19 -11.25 -6.92
CA GLU A 390 -11.46 -11.75 -6.38
C GLU A 390 -11.75 -11.11 -5.02
N TRP A 391 -10.77 -11.10 -4.10
CA TRP A 391 -10.91 -10.44 -2.80
C TRP A 391 -11.25 -8.96 -2.94
N GLN A 392 -10.62 -8.27 -3.90
CA GLN A 392 -10.93 -6.88 -4.19
C GLN A 392 -12.38 -6.67 -4.62
N ARG A 393 -12.97 -7.62 -5.35
CA ARG A 393 -14.38 -7.58 -5.79
C ARG A 393 -15.35 -7.92 -4.66
N ASP A 394 -14.91 -8.80 -3.75
CA ASP A 394 -15.76 -9.37 -2.71
C ASP A 394 -15.70 -8.57 -1.39
N THR A 395 -14.72 -7.67 -1.22
CA THR A 395 -14.46 -6.96 0.03
C THR A 395 -14.52 -5.45 -0.16
N ASP A 396 -15.56 -4.82 0.40
CA ASP A 396 -15.74 -3.35 0.40
C ASP A 396 -14.96 -2.68 1.53
N ASP A 397 -14.69 -3.40 2.64
CA ASP A 397 -13.95 -2.86 3.78
C ASP A 397 -12.43 -2.86 3.50
N SER A 398 -11.87 -1.65 3.52
CA SER A 398 -10.44 -1.41 3.29
C SER A 398 -9.54 -2.04 4.37
N LYS A 399 -10.00 -2.15 5.63
CA LYS A 399 -9.25 -2.81 6.72
C LYS A 399 -9.21 -4.32 6.51
N GLU A 400 -10.37 -4.90 6.17
CA GLU A 400 -10.48 -6.34 5.88
C GLU A 400 -9.59 -6.68 4.69
N PHE A 401 -9.67 -5.95 3.57
CA PHE A 401 -8.84 -6.15 2.39
C PHE A 401 -7.33 -6.08 2.71
N LEU A 402 -6.89 -5.05 3.45
CA LEU A 402 -5.48 -4.94 3.87
C LEU A 402 -5.03 -6.11 4.73
N SER A 403 -5.86 -6.55 5.67
CA SER A 403 -5.56 -7.71 6.51
C SER A 403 -5.43 -8.99 5.70
N MET A 404 -6.30 -9.17 4.69
CA MET A 404 -6.27 -10.31 3.76
C MET A 404 -5.00 -10.33 2.93
N VAL A 405 -4.65 -9.19 2.32
CA VAL A 405 -3.45 -9.06 1.48
C VAL A 405 -2.19 -9.23 2.31
N LYS A 406 -2.09 -8.59 3.47
CA LYS A 406 -0.93 -8.74 4.38
C LYS A 406 -0.79 -10.18 4.88
N GLY A 407 -1.89 -10.84 5.22
CA GLY A 407 -1.89 -12.24 5.63
C GLY A 407 -1.47 -13.20 4.52
N ASP A 408 -1.80 -12.92 3.26
CA ASP A 408 -1.37 -13.72 2.11
C ASP A 408 0.07 -13.42 1.68
N LEU A 409 0.50 -12.16 1.78
CA LEU A 409 1.88 -11.75 1.54
C LEU A 409 2.83 -12.20 2.65
N ASP A 410 2.33 -12.51 3.85
CA ASP A 410 3.14 -13.04 4.95
C ASP A 410 3.49 -14.53 4.70
N LEU A 411 4.31 -14.75 3.68
CA LEU A 411 4.84 -16.04 3.21
C LEU A 411 5.79 -16.72 4.21
N PHE A 412 5.91 -16.16 5.41
CA PHE A 412 6.86 -16.59 6.42
C PHE A 412 6.32 -17.66 7.37
N SER A 413 5.06 -18.05 7.24
CA SER A 413 4.56 -19.22 7.93
C SER A 413 5.15 -20.48 7.28
N ASP A 414 5.78 -21.34 8.08
CA ASP A 414 6.15 -22.68 7.65
C ASP A 414 4.91 -23.33 7.02
N SER A 415 5.07 -23.93 5.85
CA SER A 415 3.98 -24.62 5.17
C SER A 415 3.95 -26.09 5.57
N VAL A 416 2.76 -26.66 5.69
CA VAL A 416 2.52 -28.09 5.86
C VAL A 416 1.99 -28.67 4.55
N TYR A 417 2.55 -29.82 4.17
CA TYR A 417 2.15 -30.57 2.97
C TYR A 417 1.30 -31.75 3.39
N CYS A 418 0.11 -31.87 2.83
CA CYS A 418 -0.83 -32.93 3.11
C CYS A 418 -1.44 -33.47 1.82
N PHE A 419 -2.05 -34.66 1.88
CA PHE A 419 -2.51 -35.37 0.70
C PHE A 419 -4.03 -35.55 0.71
N THR A 420 -4.63 -35.46 -0.47
CA THR A 420 -5.99 -35.95 -0.68
C THR A 420 -6.00 -37.46 -0.70
N PRO A 421 -7.16 -38.14 -0.57
CA PRO A 421 -7.25 -39.59 -0.74
C PRO A 421 -6.81 -40.08 -2.14
N SER A 422 -6.89 -39.22 -3.16
CA SER A 422 -6.40 -39.50 -4.52
C SER A 422 -4.87 -39.37 -4.66
N GLY A 423 -4.18 -38.85 -3.62
CA GLY A 423 -2.73 -38.65 -3.64
C GLY A 423 -2.29 -37.23 -4.08
N ASP A 424 -3.23 -36.31 -4.34
CA ASP A 424 -2.88 -34.94 -4.71
C ASP A 424 -2.31 -34.18 -3.51
N VAL A 425 -1.18 -33.54 -3.70
CA VAL A 425 -0.53 -32.72 -2.67
C VAL A 425 -1.24 -31.38 -2.51
N LYS A 426 -1.55 -31.01 -1.28
CA LYS A 426 -2.05 -29.67 -0.90
C LYS A 426 -1.09 -29.01 0.08
N THR A 427 -0.83 -27.72 -0.14
CA THR A 427 0.03 -26.91 0.71
C THR A 427 -0.82 -25.96 1.53
N LEU A 428 -0.63 -25.97 2.85
CA LEU A 428 -1.34 -25.12 3.80
C LEU A 428 -0.35 -24.41 4.72
N PRO A 429 -0.72 -23.26 5.33
CA PRO A 429 0.07 -22.65 6.40
C PRO A 429 0.26 -23.61 7.58
N SER A 430 1.42 -23.60 8.24
CA SER A 430 1.65 -24.39 9.46
C SER A 430 0.63 -24.04 10.54
N GLY A 431 0.13 -25.04 11.24
CA GLY A 431 -0.95 -24.91 12.21
C GLY A 431 -2.35 -24.93 11.62
N SER A 432 -2.49 -25.17 10.30
CA SER A 432 -3.77 -25.37 9.63
C SER A 432 -4.51 -26.60 10.13
N THR A 433 -5.83 -26.56 10.00
CA THR A 433 -6.77 -27.57 10.48
C THR A 433 -7.50 -28.25 9.31
N PRO A 434 -8.23 -29.36 9.53
CA PRO A 434 -9.06 -29.98 8.51
C PRO A 434 -10.07 -29.04 7.86
N ILE A 435 -10.49 -27.97 8.56
CA ILE A 435 -11.37 -26.93 7.98
C ILE A 435 -10.60 -26.17 6.90
N ASP A 436 -9.34 -25.74 7.17
CA ASP A 436 -8.50 -25.08 6.18
C ASP A 436 -8.31 -25.93 4.93
N PHE A 437 -8.08 -27.24 5.13
CA PHE A 437 -7.94 -28.20 4.05
C PHE A 437 -9.23 -28.33 3.21
N ALA A 438 -10.40 -28.39 3.86
CA ALA A 438 -11.67 -28.50 3.18
C ALA A 438 -11.94 -27.29 2.26
N TYR A 439 -11.64 -26.08 2.73
CA TYR A 439 -11.75 -24.85 1.92
C TYR A 439 -10.65 -24.71 0.86
N CYS A 440 -9.49 -25.32 1.08
CA CYS A 440 -8.43 -25.41 0.07
C CYS A 440 -8.83 -26.31 -1.12
N ILE A 441 -9.61 -27.37 -0.88
CA ILE A 441 -10.14 -28.21 -1.96
C ILE A 441 -11.20 -27.45 -2.75
N HIS A 442 -12.29 -27.07 -2.09
CA HIS A 442 -13.39 -26.32 -2.71
C HIS A 442 -14.33 -25.72 -1.65
N SER A 443 -14.86 -24.53 -1.88
CA SER A 443 -15.79 -23.86 -0.95
C SER A 443 -17.02 -24.74 -0.63
N ALA A 444 -17.55 -25.48 -1.60
CA ALA A 444 -18.68 -26.37 -1.38
C ALA A 444 -18.34 -27.54 -0.44
N VAL A 445 -17.09 -28.03 -0.44
CA VAL A 445 -16.62 -29.06 0.48
C VAL A 445 -16.53 -28.48 1.89
N GLY A 446 -15.93 -27.30 2.04
CA GLY A 446 -15.85 -26.60 3.32
C GLY A 446 -17.24 -26.28 3.91
N ASN A 447 -18.16 -25.75 3.10
CA ASN A 447 -19.50 -25.42 3.54
C ASN A 447 -20.36 -26.63 3.96
N LYS A 448 -20.07 -27.82 3.42
CA LYS A 448 -20.79 -29.07 3.72
C LYS A 448 -20.06 -29.99 4.69
N MET A 449 -18.89 -29.57 5.18
CA MET A 449 -18.07 -30.36 6.08
C MET A 449 -18.79 -30.64 7.40
N VAL A 450 -18.75 -31.90 7.84
CA VAL A 450 -19.27 -32.37 9.13
C VAL A 450 -18.19 -33.06 9.98
N GLY A 451 -17.04 -33.39 9.40
CA GLY A 451 -15.93 -34.01 10.09
C GLY A 451 -14.76 -34.30 9.14
N ALA A 452 -13.68 -34.86 9.67
CA ALA A 452 -12.51 -35.25 8.89
C ALA A 452 -11.88 -36.53 9.41
N ARG A 453 -11.21 -37.28 8.49
CA ARG A 453 -10.31 -38.36 8.83
C ARG A 453 -8.89 -37.96 8.42
N VAL A 454 -7.95 -38.32 9.27
CA VAL A 454 -6.51 -38.20 8.99
C VAL A 454 -5.90 -39.59 9.08
N ASN A 455 -5.21 -40.01 8.01
CA ASN A 455 -4.60 -41.33 7.92
C ASN A 455 -5.61 -42.49 8.25
N GLY A 456 -6.86 -42.33 7.78
CA GLY A 456 -7.98 -43.23 8.01
C GLY A 456 -8.67 -43.14 9.37
N LYS A 457 -8.19 -42.35 10.32
CA LYS A 457 -8.76 -42.16 11.66
C LYS A 457 -9.57 -40.88 11.76
N LEU A 458 -10.75 -40.93 12.40
CA LEU A 458 -11.56 -39.77 12.69
C LEU A 458 -10.80 -38.82 13.64
N VAL A 459 -10.75 -37.55 13.34
CA VAL A 459 -10.07 -36.51 14.16
C VAL A 459 -11.00 -35.36 14.48
N PRO A 460 -10.74 -34.60 15.57
CA PRO A 460 -11.44 -33.34 15.86
C PRO A 460 -11.17 -32.32 14.74
N ILE A 461 -12.08 -31.38 14.53
CA ILE A 461 -11.95 -30.32 13.54
C ILE A 461 -10.80 -29.34 13.84
N GLU A 462 -10.32 -29.31 15.09
CA GLU A 462 -9.20 -28.51 15.61
C GLU A 462 -7.85 -29.23 15.47
N TYR A 463 -7.83 -30.44 14.94
CA TYR A 463 -6.60 -31.20 14.71
C TYR A 463 -5.60 -30.35 13.89
N VAL A 464 -4.36 -30.26 14.35
CA VAL A 464 -3.28 -29.56 13.64
C VAL A 464 -2.62 -30.51 12.66
N ILE A 465 -2.79 -30.21 11.37
CA ILE A 465 -2.27 -31.02 10.26
C ILE A 465 -0.75 -31.10 10.32
N GLN A 466 -0.20 -32.31 10.17
CA GLN A 466 1.22 -32.59 10.11
C GLN A 466 1.68 -32.85 8.67
N ASN A 467 2.98 -32.68 8.40
CA ASN A 467 3.53 -33.04 7.10
C ASN A 467 3.34 -34.53 6.80
N GLY A 468 2.81 -34.84 5.64
CA GLY A 468 2.56 -36.22 5.20
C GLY A 468 1.18 -36.75 5.56
N ASP A 469 0.35 -36.02 6.27
CA ASP A 469 -1.02 -36.44 6.59
C ASP A 469 -1.88 -36.59 5.32
N GLN A 470 -2.59 -37.72 5.23
CA GLN A 470 -3.63 -37.93 4.23
C GLN A 470 -4.99 -37.56 4.84
N LEU A 471 -5.66 -36.56 4.27
CA LEU A 471 -6.93 -36.04 4.78
C LEU A 471 -8.12 -36.42 3.90
N GLU A 472 -9.15 -36.93 4.52
CA GLU A 472 -10.48 -37.18 3.94
C GLU A 472 -11.51 -36.28 4.64
N ILE A 473 -12.22 -35.44 3.88
CA ILE A 473 -13.25 -34.55 4.42
C ILE A 473 -14.62 -35.24 4.32
N LEU A 474 -15.27 -35.38 5.44
CA LEU A 474 -16.63 -35.93 5.52
C LEU A 474 -17.63 -34.79 5.31
N THR A 475 -18.48 -34.92 4.30
CA THR A 475 -19.50 -33.93 3.95
C THR A 475 -20.91 -34.48 4.09
N SER A 476 -21.88 -33.61 4.41
CA SER A 476 -23.30 -33.95 4.45
C SER A 476 -24.11 -32.98 3.62
N GLN A 477 -25.09 -33.47 2.89
CA GLN A 477 -26.07 -32.64 2.16
C GLN A 477 -26.95 -31.83 3.12
N ASN A 478 -27.15 -32.30 4.35
CA ASN A 478 -27.96 -31.68 5.39
C ASN A 478 -27.15 -30.73 6.29
N SER A 479 -25.89 -30.44 5.93
CA SER A 479 -25.07 -29.48 6.68
C SER A 479 -25.70 -28.10 6.62
N LYS A 480 -25.79 -27.43 7.80
CA LYS A 480 -26.28 -26.04 7.92
C LYS A 480 -25.25 -25.00 7.51
N GLY A 481 -24.10 -25.43 7.00
CA GLY A 481 -22.97 -24.55 6.66
C GLY A 481 -21.93 -24.42 7.79
N PRO A 482 -20.93 -23.55 7.62
CA PRO A 482 -19.89 -23.34 8.62
C PRO A 482 -20.41 -22.72 9.92
N SER A 483 -19.81 -23.08 11.07
CA SER A 483 -20.02 -22.37 12.33
C SER A 483 -19.18 -21.09 12.39
N ARG A 484 -19.66 -20.06 13.11
CA ARG A 484 -18.86 -18.84 13.37
C ARG A 484 -17.61 -19.13 14.18
N ASP A 485 -17.65 -20.15 15.05
CA ASP A 485 -16.48 -20.56 15.84
C ASP A 485 -15.32 -21.05 14.98
N TRP A 486 -15.61 -21.52 13.77
CA TRP A 486 -14.56 -21.93 12.83
C TRP A 486 -13.60 -20.79 12.47
N LEU A 487 -14.06 -19.52 12.51
CA LEU A 487 -13.21 -18.34 12.27
C LEU A 487 -12.06 -18.23 13.28
N ASN A 488 -12.25 -18.75 14.51
CA ASN A 488 -11.23 -18.76 15.55
C ASN A 488 -10.24 -19.93 15.39
N ILE A 489 -10.68 -21.00 14.72
CA ILE A 489 -9.92 -22.25 14.55
C ILE A 489 -9.03 -22.19 13.31
N VAL A 490 -9.56 -21.70 12.17
CA VAL A 490 -8.86 -21.69 10.89
C VAL A 490 -7.67 -20.74 10.88
N LYS A 491 -6.60 -21.16 10.19
CA LYS A 491 -5.38 -20.37 10.02
C LYS A 491 -5.28 -19.72 8.65
N SER A 492 -5.75 -20.41 7.59
CA SER A 492 -5.65 -19.89 6.24
C SER A 492 -6.59 -18.71 6.00
N THR A 493 -6.07 -17.65 5.37
CA THR A 493 -6.85 -16.49 4.95
C THR A 493 -7.98 -16.90 4.00
N GLN A 494 -7.73 -17.89 3.14
CA GLN A 494 -8.71 -18.43 2.22
C GLN A 494 -9.95 -19.01 2.95
N ALA A 495 -9.75 -19.85 3.97
CA ALA A 495 -10.86 -20.42 4.75
C ALA A 495 -11.64 -19.33 5.47
N LYS A 496 -10.94 -18.38 6.15
CA LYS A 496 -11.59 -17.24 6.83
C LYS A 496 -12.50 -16.46 5.89
N ASN A 497 -11.99 -16.14 4.70
CA ASN A 497 -12.73 -15.36 3.71
C ASN A 497 -13.95 -16.10 3.17
N LYS A 498 -13.80 -17.38 2.83
CA LYS A 498 -14.92 -18.18 2.32
C LYS A 498 -16.00 -18.41 3.39
N ILE A 499 -15.63 -18.56 4.64
CA ILE A 499 -16.58 -18.62 5.77
C ILE A 499 -17.32 -17.29 5.92
N ASN A 500 -16.62 -16.16 5.93
CA ASN A 500 -17.24 -14.84 6.03
C ASN A 500 -18.18 -14.57 4.84
N GLN A 501 -17.74 -14.91 3.62
CA GLN A 501 -18.56 -14.79 2.41
C GLN A 501 -19.83 -15.63 2.48
N TRP A 502 -19.73 -16.87 3.02
CA TRP A 502 -20.91 -17.71 3.23
C TRP A 502 -21.91 -17.07 4.19
N PHE A 503 -21.44 -16.50 5.32
CA PHE A 503 -22.32 -15.79 6.26
C PHE A 503 -22.93 -14.54 5.65
N LYS A 504 -22.17 -13.75 4.88
CA LYS A 504 -22.70 -12.59 4.14
C LYS A 504 -23.81 -13.02 3.18
N ASN A 505 -23.60 -14.09 2.43
CA ASN A 505 -24.59 -14.60 1.47
C ASN A 505 -25.82 -15.20 2.15
N GLN A 506 -25.65 -16.01 3.22
CA GLN A 506 -26.74 -16.65 3.94
C GLN A 506 -27.65 -15.62 4.63
N MET A 507 -27.09 -14.54 5.13
CA MET A 507 -27.84 -13.45 5.76
C MET A 507 -28.25 -12.36 4.76
N LYS A 508 -28.03 -12.55 3.47
CA LYS A 508 -28.31 -11.51 2.46
C LYS A 508 -29.76 -11.08 2.51
N ASP A 509 -30.70 -12.03 2.54
CA ASP A 509 -32.13 -11.75 2.53
C ASP A 509 -32.56 -11.04 3.82
N ASP A 510 -32.10 -11.50 4.99
CA ASP A 510 -32.35 -10.85 6.26
C ASP A 510 -31.73 -9.44 6.33
N ASN A 511 -30.53 -9.28 5.79
CA ASN A 511 -29.86 -7.99 5.71
C ASN A 511 -30.55 -7.03 4.73
N ILE A 512 -31.11 -7.52 3.61
CA ILE A 512 -31.93 -6.72 2.69
C ILE A 512 -33.15 -6.15 3.42
N VAL A 513 -33.86 -6.98 4.19
CA VAL A 513 -35.00 -6.54 4.97
C VAL A 513 -34.58 -5.50 6.01
N ARG A 514 -33.55 -5.77 6.79
CA ARG A 514 -33.03 -4.83 7.80
C ARG A 514 -32.56 -3.52 7.17
N GLY A 515 -31.88 -3.57 6.01
CA GLY A 515 -31.43 -2.39 5.28
C GLY A 515 -32.58 -1.54 4.80
N ARG A 516 -33.64 -2.16 4.28
CA ARG A 516 -34.89 -1.49 3.88
C ARG A 516 -35.55 -0.79 5.07
N ASP A 517 -35.73 -1.50 6.19
CA ASP A 517 -36.28 -0.95 7.42
C ASP A 517 -35.44 0.22 7.97
N SER A 518 -34.10 0.17 7.85
CA SER A 518 -33.21 1.25 8.26
C SER A 518 -33.36 2.49 7.38
N ILE A 519 -33.45 2.33 6.07
CA ILE A 519 -33.72 3.42 5.14
C ILE A 519 -35.09 4.06 5.43
N GLU A 520 -36.14 3.24 5.59
CA GLU A 520 -37.47 3.75 5.86
C GLU A 520 -37.56 4.51 7.18
N ARG A 521 -36.94 3.98 8.26
CA ARG A 521 -36.82 4.69 9.54
C ARG A 521 -36.07 5.99 9.43
N TYR A 522 -34.96 6.02 8.73
CA TYR A 522 -34.15 7.22 8.51
C TYR A 522 -34.93 8.29 7.72
N CYS A 523 -35.61 7.90 6.62
CA CYS A 523 -36.43 8.80 5.83
C CYS A 523 -37.58 9.38 6.66
N LYS A 524 -38.27 8.54 7.45
CA LYS A 524 -39.35 8.97 8.34
C LYS A 524 -38.87 9.94 9.43
N ALA A 525 -37.69 9.66 10.02
CA ALA A 525 -37.09 10.52 11.04
C ALA A 525 -36.67 11.88 10.52
N LYS A 526 -36.29 11.96 9.22
CA LYS A 526 -35.84 13.19 8.55
C LYS A 526 -36.95 13.88 7.74
N GLY A 527 -38.19 13.36 7.73
CA GLY A 527 -39.28 13.88 6.92
C GLY A 527 -39.06 13.80 5.41
N ILE A 528 -38.25 12.84 4.96
CA ILE A 528 -37.91 12.65 3.54
C ILE A 528 -38.93 11.68 2.92
N ASN A 529 -39.54 12.10 1.82
CA ASN A 529 -40.44 11.24 1.07
C ASN A 529 -39.65 10.23 0.20
N TRP A 530 -39.65 8.96 0.61
CA TRP A 530 -38.92 7.90 -0.07
C TRP A 530 -39.29 7.79 -1.56
N SER A 531 -40.59 7.93 -1.92
CA SER A 531 -41.03 7.79 -3.30
C SER A 531 -40.44 8.83 -4.27
N GLU A 532 -40.02 9.99 -3.76
CA GLU A 532 -39.43 11.05 -4.58
C GLU A 532 -37.95 10.78 -4.90
N ILE A 533 -37.24 10.07 -4.05
CA ILE A 533 -35.80 9.79 -4.19
C ILE A 533 -35.50 8.38 -4.68
N SER A 534 -36.45 7.43 -4.57
CA SER A 534 -36.26 6.01 -4.96
C SER A 534 -36.42 5.79 -6.49
N LYS A 535 -36.12 6.80 -7.30
CA LYS A 535 -36.16 6.65 -8.75
C LYS A 535 -34.94 5.85 -9.24
N PRO A 536 -35.09 4.98 -10.27
CA PRO A 536 -34.02 4.13 -10.79
C PRO A 536 -32.73 4.90 -11.09
N GLU A 537 -32.85 6.09 -11.66
CA GLU A 537 -31.74 6.97 -12.02
C GLU A 537 -30.87 7.41 -10.83
N PHE A 538 -31.47 7.65 -9.66
CA PHE A 538 -30.75 8.03 -8.44
C PHE A 538 -30.13 6.80 -7.76
N MET A 539 -30.86 5.66 -7.80
CA MET A 539 -30.36 4.38 -7.31
C MET A 539 -29.13 3.93 -8.09
N GLU A 540 -29.15 4.07 -9.43
CA GLU A 540 -28.03 3.76 -10.29
C GLU A 540 -26.79 4.61 -9.98
N LYS A 541 -26.94 5.90 -9.67
CA LYS A 541 -25.83 6.77 -9.25
C LYS A 541 -25.21 6.34 -7.93
N VAL A 542 -26.02 5.85 -6.97
CA VAL A 542 -25.54 5.27 -5.72
C VAL A 542 -24.80 3.96 -5.99
N MET A 543 -25.38 3.05 -6.77
CA MET A 543 -24.76 1.78 -7.14
C MET A 543 -23.39 1.99 -7.80
N ASN A 544 -23.32 2.91 -8.78
CA ASN A 544 -22.07 3.23 -9.48
C ASN A 544 -21.01 3.86 -8.53
N ARG A 545 -21.45 4.71 -7.59
CA ARG A 545 -20.52 5.33 -6.63
C ARG A 545 -19.86 4.33 -5.68
N TYR A 546 -20.64 3.35 -5.22
CA TYR A 546 -20.20 2.35 -4.25
C TYR A 546 -19.88 1.00 -4.88
N ALA A 547 -19.85 0.93 -6.23
CA ALA A 547 -19.51 -0.25 -7.02
C ALA A 547 -20.39 -1.49 -6.78
N PHE A 548 -21.67 -1.29 -6.45
CA PHE A 548 -22.66 -2.37 -6.34
C PHE A 548 -23.28 -2.71 -7.68
N LYS A 549 -23.57 -4.00 -7.89
CA LYS A 549 -24.21 -4.49 -9.14
C LYS A 549 -25.74 -4.35 -9.15
N ASP A 550 -26.36 -4.42 -7.97
CA ASP A 550 -27.80 -4.38 -7.78
C ASP A 550 -28.14 -3.62 -6.49
N TRP A 551 -29.39 -3.15 -6.41
CA TRP A 551 -29.90 -2.39 -5.26
C TRP A 551 -30.03 -3.25 -4.00
N ASP A 552 -30.32 -4.54 -4.15
CA ASP A 552 -30.41 -5.47 -3.02
C ASP A 552 -29.05 -5.63 -2.33
N SER A 553 -27.95 -5.54 -3.07
CA SER A 553 -26.61 -5.50 -2.50
C SER A 553 -26.33 -4.23 -1.68
N VAL A 554 -26.87 -3.06 -2.10
CA VAL A 554 -26.82 -1.83 -1.31
C VAL A 554 -27.60 -1.99 -0.01
N LEU A 555 -28.83 -2.53 -0.09
CA LEU A 555 -29.67 -2.79 1.07
C LEU A 555 -29.02 -3.79 2.02
N ALA A 556 -28.46 -4.90 1.51
CA ALA A 556 -27.75 -5.88 2.31
C ALA A 556 -26.54 -5.26 3.02
N SER A 557 -25.80 -4.37 2.34
CA SER A 557 -24.67 -3.65 2.92
C SER A 557 -25.10 -2.71 4.06
N ILE A 558 -26.22 -2.03 3.93
CA ILE A 558 -26.79 -1.23 5.01
C ILE A 558 -27.23 -2.13 6.18
N GLY A 559 -27.90 -3.24 5.89
CA GLY A 559 -28.43 -4.16 6.91
C GLY A 559 -27.37 -4.82 7.78
N HIS A 560 -26.16 -5.06 7.25
CA HIS A 560 -25.04 -5.58 8.03
C HIS A 560 -24.12 -4.49 8.60
N GLY A 561 -24.40 -3.18 8.31
CA GLY A 561 -23.64 -2.05 8.86
C GLY A 561 -22.39 -1.65 8.05
N GLY A 562 -22.16 -2.20 6.86
CA GLY A 562 -21.06 -1.84 5.96
C GLY A 562 -21.24 -0.48 5.30
N LEU A 563 -22.49 -0.04 5.11
CA LEU A 563 -22.84 1.26 4.57
C LEU A 563 -23.90 1.92 5.48
N LYS A 564 -23.74 3.21 5.77
CA LYS A 564 -24.70 3.95 6.58
C LYS A 564 -25.86 4.44 5.71
N GLU A 565 -27.11 4.26 6.19
CA GLU A 565 -28.33 4.72 5.51
C GLU A 565 -28.27 6.21 5.14
N GLY A 566 -27.74 7.04 6.03
CA GLY A 566 -27.61 8.48 5.80
C GLY A 566 -26.68 8.84 4.61
N GLN A 567 -25.64 8.04 4.35
CA GLN A 567 -24.73 8.27 3.21
C GLN A 567 -25.45 8.02 1.88
N VAL A 568 -26.26 6.96 1.83
CA VAL A 568 -27.06 6.59 0.65
C VAL A 568 -28.13 7.63 0.38
N ILE A 569 -28.91 7.98 1.38
CA ILE A 569 -30.02 8.94 1.29
C ILE A 569 -29.50 10.34 0.88
N ASN A 570 -28.44 10.84 1.52
CA ASN A 570 -27.86 12.14 1.20
C ASN A 570 -27.34 12.17 -0.24
N LYS A 571 -26.79 11.04 -0.73
CA LYS A 571 -26.35 10.95 -2.12
C LYS A 571 -27.52 11.00 -3.12
N MET A 572 -28.62 10.30 -2.82
CA MET A 572 -29.82 10.34 -3.64
C MET A 572 -30.44 11.74 -3.66
N LEU A 573 -30.47 12.44 -2.53
CA LEU A 573 -30.93 13.84 -2.45
C LEU A 573 -30.04 14.78 -3.25
N GLU A 574 -28.71 14.63 -3.18
CA GLU A 574 -27.78 15.42 -3.98
C GLU A 574 -28.02 15.24 -5.50
N GLU A 575 -28.27 14.03 -5.95
CA GLU A 575 -28.53 13.75 -7.38
C GLU A 575 -29.92 14.29 -7.79
N ARG A 576 -30.93 14.22 -6.92
CA ARG A 576 -32.24 14.85 -7.14
C ARG A 576 -32.12 16.36 -7.29
N GLU A 577 -31.37 17.02 -6.41
CA GLU A 577 -31.16 18.48 -6.49
C GLU A 577 -30.40 18.89 -7.77
N LYS A 578 -29.41 18.09 -8.19
CA LYS A 578 -28.70 18.32 -9.46
C LYS A 578 -29.64 18.23 -10.66
N LYS A 579 -30.59 17.30 -10.63
CA LYS A 579 -31.58 17.14 -11.70
C LYS A 579 -32.57 18.33 -11.73
N LEU A 580 -33.09 18.74 -10.59
CA LEU A 580 -33.95 19.93 -10.48
C LEU A 580 -33.26 21.22 -10.98
N LYS A 581 -31.95 21.34 -10.75
CA LYS A 581 -31.15 22.47 -11.27
C LYS A 581 -30.86 22.37 -12.78
N ARG A 582 -30.92 21.19 -13.38
CA ARG A 582 -30.73 20.99 -14.83
C ARG A 582 -32.03 21.16 -15.63
N GLU A 583 -33.20 21.01 -15.00
CA GLU A 583 -34.49 21.20 -15.62
C GLU A 583 -34.92 22.67 -15.74
N ILE A 584 -34.16 23.61 -15.12
CA ILE A 584 -34.26 25.06 -15.38
C ILE A 584 -33.43 25.34 -16.63
N THR A 585 -34.07 25.41 -17.78
CA THR A 585 -33.41 25.63 -19.09
C THR A 585 -33.08 27.12 -19.27
N ASP A 586 -32.09 27.42 -20.16
CA ASP A 586 -31.70 28.79 -20.53
C ASP A 586 -32.85 29.63 -21.03
N GLU A 587 -33.93 29.01 -21.57
CA GLU A 587 -35.15 29.67 -21.99
C GLU A 587 -35.99 30.20 -20.81
N ASP A 588 -36.03 29.54 -19.68
CA ASP A 588 -36.71 29.99 -18.45
C ASP A 588 -35.99 31.19 -17.82
N VAL A 589 -34.68 31.26 -17.98
CA VAL A 589 -33.85 32.39 -17.51
C VAL A 589 -34.06 33.60 -18.42
N LEU A 590 -34.18 33.43 -19.73
CA LEU A 590 -34.42 34.52 -20.70
C LEU A 590 -35.86 35.07 -20.62
N ASN A 591 -36.87 34.24 -20.37
CA ASN A 591 -38.23 34.67 -20.15
C ASN A 591 -38.41 35.41 -18.79
N GLY A 592 -37.67 35.02 -17.74
CA GLY A 592 -37.66 35.75 -16.47
C GLY A 592 -37.00 37.14 -16.53
N ILE A 593 -36.09 37.39 -17.47
CA ILE A 593 -35.43 38.69 -17.68
C ILE A 593 -36.34 39.67 -18.45
N ALA A 594 -37.22 39.16 -19.35
CA ALA A 594 -38.13 39.99 -20.14
C ALA A 594 -39.27 40.60 -19.28
N ASP A 595 -39.73 39.90 -18.24
CA ASP A 595 -40.80 40.39 -17.35
C ASP A 595 -40.35 41.36 -16.23
N THR A 596 -39.06 41.54 -16.00
CA THR A 596 -38.53 42.45 -14.97
C THR A 596 -38.12 43.83 -15.44
N ALA A 597 -38.22 44.13 -16.74
CA ALA A 597 -37.86 45.45 -17.28
C ALA A 597 -38.96 46.53 -17.12
N GLY A 598 -40.04 46.27 -16.40
CA GLY A 598 -41.20 47.16 -16.37
C GLY A 598 -41.73 47.58 -15.03
N ARG A 599 -41.02 47.48 -13.88
CA ARG A 599 -41.51 48.06 -12.61
C ARG A 599 -40.37 48.54 -11.73
N SER A 600 -40.18 49.87 -11.72
CA SER A 600 -39.49 50.58 -10.65
C SER A 600 -40.38 50.60 -9.39
N GLY A 601 -40.02 49.84 -8.39
CA GLY A 601 -40.69 49.80 -7.10
C GLY A 601 -39.73 49.19 -6.06
N GLU A 602 -39.56 49.90 -4.92
CA GLU A 602 -38.70 49.65 -3.78
C GLU A 602 -38.42 48.16 -3.48
N ALA A 603 -37.13 47.81 -3.48
CA ALA A 603 -36.64 46.46 -3.19
C ALA A 603 -36.82 46.13 -1.70
N THR A 604 -37.81 45.32 -1.37
CA THR A 604 -37.90 44.66 -0.07
C THR A 604 -36.80 43.63 0.03
N VAL A 605 -35.83 43.87 0.91
CA VAL A 605 -34.73 42.98 1.27
C VAL A 605 -35.33 41.67 1.82
N ARG A 606 -35.27 40.59 1.07
CA ARG A 606 -35.58 39.25 1.57
C ARG A 606 -34.40 38.75 2.43
N LYS A 607 -34.66 38.45 3.71
CA LYS A 607 -33.67 37.93 4.67
C LYS A 607 -33.02 36.67 4.15
N SER A 608 -31.68 36.67 4.03
CA SER A 608 -30.92 35.44 3.80
C SER A 608 -30.98 34.56 5.08
N LYS A 609 -31.13 33.26 4.93
CA LYS A 609 -31.14 32.30 6.06
C LYS A 609 -29.81 32.24 6.83
N SER A 610 -28.75 32.89 6.38
CA SER A 610 -27.39 32.81 6.93
C SER A 610 -26.93 34.04 7.68
N GLY A 611 -27.77 35.08 7.84
CA GLY A 611 -27.38 36.31 8.56
C GLY A 611 -26.27 37.14 7.93
N ILE A 612 -25.92 36.92 6.65
CA ILE A 612 -24.87 37.65 5.92
C ILE A 612 -25.43 38.22 4.64
N VAL A 613 -25.04 39.46 4.34
CA VAL A 613 -25.30 40.16 3.07
C VAL A 613 -23.99 40.22 2.28
N VAL A 614 -24.04 39.74 1.06
CA VAL A 614 -22.93 39.86 0.10
C VAL A 614 -23.31 40.93 -0.92
N LYS A 615 -22.48 41.99 -1.04
CA LYS A 615 -22.77 43.10 -1.95
C LYS A 615 -22.74 42.67 -3.40
N GLY A 616 -23.86 42.88 -4.09
CA GLY A 616 -23.97 42.72 -5.56
C GLY A 616 -24.47 41.38 -6.06
N ILE A 617 -24.81 40.42 -5.21
CA ILE A 617 -25.28 39.08 -5.65
C ILE A 617 -26.42 38.62 -4.73
N HIS A 618 -27.58 38.31 -5.31
CA HIS A 618 -28.74 37.76 -4.63
C HIS A 618 -28.81 36.23 -4.91
N ASP A 619 -29.16 35.42 -3.88
CA ASP A 619 -29.42 33.98 -3.96
C ASP A 619 -28.21 33.04 -4.15
N LEU A 620 -27.03 33.38 -3.65
CA LEU A 620 -25.90 32.42 -3.61
C LEU A 620 -25.83 31.64 -2.29
N ALA A 621 -25.46 30.37 -2.39
CA ALA A 621 -25.19 29.52 -1.22
C ALA A 621 -23.93 30.04 -0.49
N VAL A 622 -24.14 30.63 0.69
CA VAL A 622 -23.07 31.14 1.56
C VAL A 622 -22.66 30.03 2.54
N ARG A 623 -21.34 29.83 2.72
CA ARG A 623 -20.78 28.86 3.66
C ARG A 623 -19.69 29.50 4.50
N PHE A 624 -19.66 29.21 5.79
CA PHE A 624 -18.56 29.61 6.66
C PHE A 624 -17.32 28.74 6.41
N SER A 625 -16.18 29.38 6.33
CA SER A 625 -14.90 28.72 6.14
C SER A 625 -14.45 28.04 7.42
N LYS A 626 -14.02 26.77 7.32
CA LYS A 626 -13.49 26.00 8.45
C LYS A 626 -12.06 26.39 8.86
N CYS A 627 -11.33 27.11 8.02
CA CYS A 627 -9.95 27.49 8.33
C CYS A 627 -9.87 28.61 9.37
N CYS A 628 -10.84 29.54 9.42
CA CYS A 628 -10.83 30.68 10.33
C CYS A 628 -12.11 30.80 11.19
N ASN A 629 -13.13 29.99 10.94
CA ASN A 629 -14.38 29.93 11.72
C ASN A 629 -14.92 31.31 12.08
N PRO A 630 -15.40 32.09 11.10
CA PRO A 630 -15.90 33.45 11.36
C PRO A 630 -17.17 33.41 12.22
N VAL A 631 -17.27 34.33 13.18
CA VAL A 631 -18.45 34.50 14.06
C VAL A 631 -18.98 35.92 13.96
N PRO A 632 -20.26 36.20 14.30
CA PRO A 632 -20.82 37.52 14.27
C PRO A 632 -19.96 38.54 15.06
N GLY A 633 -19.65 39.68 14.39
CA GLY A 633 -18.75 40.71 14.91
C GLY A 633 -17.31 40.63 14.37
N ASP A 634 -16.94 39.56 13.64
CA ASP A 634 -15.68 39.52 12.89
C ASP A 634 -15.80 40.39 11.61
N GLU A 635 -14.70 40.98 11.19
CA GLU A 635 -14.59 41.53 9.82
C GLU A 635 -14.46 40.36 8.83
N ILE A 636 -15.36 40.29 7.85
CA ILE A 636 -15.47 39.16 6.95
C ILE A 636 -15.31 39.55 5.47
N VAL A 637 -14.86 38.60 4.68
CA VAL A 637 -14.75 38.70 3.23
C VAL A 637 -15.28 37.43 2.58
N GLY A 638 -16.01 37.56 1.48
CA GLY A 638 -16.49 36.45 0.68
C GLY A 638 -15.47 36.03 -0.38
N PHE A 639 -15.24 34.78 -0.53
CA PHE A 639 -14.43 34.18 -1.61
C PHE A 639 -15.31 33.32 -2.51
N VAL A 640 -15.40 33.68 -3.80
CA VAL A 640 -16.21 32.96 -4.79
C VAL A 640 -15.52 31.66 -5.16
N THR A 641 -16.11 30.51 -4.80
CA THR A 641 -15.58 29.18 -5.10
C THR A 641 -16.14 28.65 -6.40
N ARG A 642 -15.32 27.98 -7.23
CA ARG A 642 -15.79 27.38 -8.50
C ARG A 642 -16.82 26.29 -8.23
N GLY A 643 -18.10 26.57 -8.53
CA GLY A 643 -19.22 25.63 -8.43
C GLY A 643 -19.76 25.31 -7.03
N ARG A 644 -19.35 26.05 -5.96
CA ARG A 644 -19.79 25.79 -4.56
C ARG A 644 -20.35 27.01 -3.82
N GLY A 645 -20.58 28.13 -4.51
CA GLY A 645 -21.05 29.38 -3.89
C GLY A 645 -19.92 30.21 -3.26
N VAL A 646 -20.28 31.05 -2.26
CA VAL A 646 -19.36 31.95 -1.58
C VAL A 646 -18.94 31.36 -0.23
N SER A 647 -17.62 31.26 -0.02
CA SER A 647 -17.04 30.90 1.27
C SER A 647 -16.70 32.16 2.04
N ILE A 648 -17.23 32.33 3.25
CA ILE A 648 -16.97 33.48 4.12
C ILE A 648 -15.76 33.22 4.98
N HIS A 649 -14.79 34.10 4.90
CA HIS A 649 -13.56 34.08 5.69
C HIS A 649 -13.47 35.35 6.53
N ARG A 650 -12.68 35.30 7.59
CA ARG A 650 -12.23 36.51 8.29
C ARG A 650 -11.19 37.21 7.42
N THR A 651 -11.13 38.54 7.52
CA THR A 651 -10.16 39.35 6.79
C THR A 651 -8.71 39.07 7.21
N ASP A 652 -8.49 38.65 8.47
CA ASP A 652 -7.18 38.25 9.02
C ASP A 652 -6.82 36.75 8.77
N CYS A 653 -7.60 36.02 7.99
CA CYS A 653 -7.32 34.66 7.66
C CYS A 653 -6.06 34.53 6.79
N ILE A 654 -5.12 33.66 7.19
CA ILE A 654 -3.84 33.46 6.48
C ILE A 654 -4.04 33.05 5.02
N ASN A 655 -5.11 32.29 4.73
CA ASN A 655 -5.46 31.88 3.37
C ASN A 655 -5.98 33.04 2.52
N MET A 656 -6.53 34.08 3.13
CA MET A 656 -6.98 35.30 2.42
C MET A 656 -5.83 36.30 2.27
N ILE A 657 -4.96 36.40 3.28
CA ILE A 657 -3.76 37.27 3.23
C ILE A 657 -2.78 36.78 2.16
N ASN A 658 -2.56 35.48 2.06
CA ASN A 658 -1.61 34.86 1.11
C ASN A 658 -2.26 34.49 -0.23
N LEU A 659 -3.43 35.05 -0.57
CA LEU A 659 -4.11 34.76 -1.81
C LEU A 659 -3.29 35.27 -3.01
N PRO A 660 -3.02 34.46 -4.05
CA PRO A 660 -2.34 34.90 -5.27
C PRO A 660 -3.06 36.05 -5.96
N GLU A 661 -2.31 36.91 -6.65
CA GLU A 661 -2.89 38.14 -7.29
C GLU A 661 -3.94 37.81 -8.34
N ASP A 662 -3.78 36.73 -9.07
CA ASP A 662 -4.73 36.24 -10.09
C ASP A 662 -6.06 35.75 -9.48
N GLU A 663 -6.08 35.36 -8.21
CA GLU A 663 -7.30 34.94 -7.52
C GLU A 663 -7.96 36.03 -6.69
N ARG A 664 -7.31 37.18 -6.47
CA ARG A 664 -7.89 38.29 -5.71
C ARG A 664 -9.16 38.89 -6.34
N GLY A 665 -9.30 38.77 -7.66
CA GLY A 665 -10.54 39.16 -8.37
C GLY A 665 -11.78 38.33 -7.99
N ARG A 666 -11.63 37.27 -7.17
CA ARG A 666 -12.72 36.42 -6.67
C ARG A 666 -13.17 36.82 -5.25
N LEU A 667 -12.54 37.82 -4.65
CA LEU A 667 -12.96 38.39 -3.38
C LEU A 667 -14.15 39.32 -3.57
N ILE A 668 -15.14 39.25 -2.68
CA ILE A 668 -16.34 40.08 -2.67
C ILE A 668 -16.60 40.55 -1.25
N ASP A 669 -17.12 41.78 -1.12
CA ASP A 669 -17.46 42.36 0.18
C ASP A 669 -18.62 41.58 0.80
N ALA A 670 -18.45 41.20 2.07
CA ALA A 670 -19.45 40.50 2.86
C ALA A 670 -19.59 41.21 4.22
N GLU A 671 -20.82 41.39 4.67
CA GLU A 671 -21.13 42.05 5.94
C GLU A 671 -22.16 41.20 6.74
N TRP A 672 -22.01 41.21 8.08
CA TRP A 672 -23.03 40.64 8.96
C TRP A 672 -24.27 41.50 8.96
N GLN A 673 -25.44 40.92 8.73
CA GLN A 673 -26.73 41.61 8.85
C GLN A 673 -27.21 41.47 10.30
N MET A 674 -26.86 42.44 11.13
CA MET A 674 -27.44 42.57 12.46
C MET A 674 -28.82 43.26 12.37
N ALA A 675 -29.88 42.55 12.72
CA ALA A 675 -31.18 43.17 12.94
C ALA A 675 -31.12 43.87 14.31
N GLU A 676 -31.29 45.20 14.36
CA GLU A 676 -31.45 45.91 15.63
C GLU A 676 -32.58 45.29 16.44
N GLY A 677 -32.27 44.68 17.60
CA GLY A 677 -33.24 44.13 18.55
C GLY A 677 -33.57 42.62 18.45
N ALA A 678 -32.92 41.85 17.61
CA ALA A 678 -33.10 40.39 17.58
C ALA A 678 -32.00 39.70 18.41
N THR A 679 -32.37 39.05 19.48
CA THR A 679 -31.54 38.03 20.17
C THR A 679 -31.30 36.87 19.19
N ASN A 680 -30.11 36.82 18.61
CA ASN A 680 -29.74 35.80 17.68
C ASN A 680 -29.48 34.49 18.50
N ASN A 681 -30.37 33.54 18.41
CA ASN A 681 -30.27 32.26 19.11
C ASN A 681 -29.38 31.25 18.33
N GLU A 682 -28.71 31.68 17.27
CA GLU A 682 -27.81 30.85 16.50
C GLU A 682 -26.42 30.79 17.14
N GLN A 683 -25.87 29.58 17.26
CA GLN A 683 -24.54 29.35 17.80
C GLN A 683 -23.56 29.08 16.66
N TYR A 684 -22.36 29.66 16.80
CA TYR A 684 -21.29 29.55 15.82
C TYR A 684 -20.07 28.89 16.42
N SER A 685 -19.56 27.85 15.75
CA SER A 685 -18.40 27.10 16.23
C SER A 685 -17.11 27.89 16.04
N THR A 686 -16.33 28.03 17.10
CA THR A 686 -15.02 28.69 17.07
C THR A 686 -13.95 27.86 17.77
N GLU A 687 -12.67 28.12 17.43
CA GLU A 687 -11.54 27.42 18.01
C GLU A 687 -10.50 28.42 18.55
N ILE A 688 -10.07 28.18 19.78
CA ILE A 688 -8.97 28.92 20.41
C ILE A 688 -7.81 28.01 20.77
N LYS A 689 -6.62 28.60 20.76
CA LYS A 689 -5.36 27.96 21.11
C LYS A 689 -4.77 28.67 22.32
N ILE A 690 -4.71 27.98 23.45
CA ILE A 690 -4.20 28.51 24.73
C ILE A 690 -2.78 27.99 24.91
N PHE A 691 -1.85 28.89 25.12
CA PHE A 691 -0.47 28.58 25.49
C PHE A 691 -0.30 28.81 27.00
N ALA A 692 0.12 27.79 27.72
CA ALA A 692 0.24 27.86 29.17
C ALA A 692 1.48 27.10 29.68
N ASN A 693 1.93 27.47 30.88
CA ASN A 693 2.89 26.66 31.64
C ASN A 693 2.15 25.45 32.23
N ASN A 694 2.66 24.23 31.96
CA ASN A 694 2.03 23.03 32.46
C ASN A 694 2.14 22.94 33.98
N ARG A 695 1.00 22.91 34.67
CA ARG A 695 0.88 22.69 36.11
C ARG A 695 -0.30 21.79 36.46
N ILE A 696 -0.25 21.15 37.59
CA ILE A 696 -1.38 20.35 38.11
C ILE A 696 -2.60 21.28 38.28
N GLY A 697 -3.75 20.87 37.76
CA GLY A 697 -5.01 21.63 37.85
C GLY A 697 -5.23 22.66 36.75
N MET A 698 -4.24 23.00 35.89
CA MET A 698 -4.40 23.98 34.80
C MET A 698 -5.64 23.71 33.94
N PHE A 699 -5.85 22.46 33.57
CA PHE A 699 -7.00 22.04 32.78
C PHE A 699 -8.33 22.22 33.50
N ALA A 700 -8.37 21.88 34.79
CA ALA A 700 -9.56 22.04 35.61
C ALA A 700 -9.96 23.52 35.75
N ASP A 701 -8.96 24.42 35.92
CA ASP A 701 -9.20 25.85 36.03
C ASP A 701 -9.77 26.43 34.72
N ILE A 702 -9.20 26.02 33.56
CA ILE A 702 -9.70 26.44 32.24
C ILE A 702 -11.13 25.89 32.02
N SER A 703 -11.38 24.61 32.28
CA SER A 703 -12.69 23.98 32.12
C SER A 703 -13.77 24.62 33.00
N LYS A 704 -13.40 25.05 34.22
CA LYS A 704 -14.28 25.74 35.14
C LYS A 704 -14.83 27.04 34.55
N VAL A 705 -14.01 27.81 33.81
CA VAL A 705 -14.45 29.05 33.16
C VAL A 705 -15.56 28.80 32.12
N PHE A 706 -15.44 27.71 31.35
CA PHE A 706 -16.47 27.30 30.39
C PHE A 706 -17.76 26.85 31.09
N THR A 707 -17.63 26.08 32.16
CA THR A 707 -18.77 25.63 32.98
C THR A 707 -19.51 26.81 33.61
N GLU A 708 -18.79 27.80 34.17
CA GLU A 708 -19.38 29.01 34.76
C GLU A 708 -20.14 29.85 33.75
N LYS A 709 -19.73 29.80 32.49
CA LYS A 709 -20.37 30.51 31.37
C LYS A 709 -21.42 29.68 30.64
N GLN A 710 -21.63 28.43 31.03
CA GLN A 710 -22.54 27.49 30.37
C GLN A 710 -22.23 27.30 28.88
N ILE A 711 -20.96 27.35 28.49
CA ILE A 711 -20.48 27.14 27.12
C ILE A 711 -20.10 25.67 26.97
N ASP A 712 -20.71 25.00 26.00
CA ASP A 712 -20.42 23.60 25.72
C ASP A 712 -19.15 23.45 24.88
N ILE A 713 -18.24 22.55 25.30
CA ILE A 713 -16.97 22.27 24.62
C ILE A 713 -17.17 21.11 23.69
N THR A 714 -17.12 21.36 22.38
CA THR A 714 -17.32 20.34 21.35
C THR A 714 -16.09 19.46 21.17
N SER A 715 -14.88 20.02 21.30
CA SER A 715 -13.64 19.25 21.16
C SER A 715 -12.50 19.91 21.95
N MET A 716 -11.55 19.06 22.38
CA MET A 716 -10.37 19.54 23.10
C MET A 716 -9.16 18.64 22.82
N ASN A 717 -8.01 19.30 22.60
CA ASN A 717 -6.73 18.65 22.40
C ASN A 717 -5.65 19.31 23.26
N VAL A 718 -4.94 18.56 24.07
CA VAL A 718 -3.87 19.08 24.95
C VAL A 718 -2.56 18.44 24.55
N ARG A 719 -1.54 19.26 24.30
CA ARG A 719 -0.16 18.82 24.03
C ARG A 719 0.80 19.48 25.01
N THR A 720 1.61 18.68 25.68
CA THR A 720 2.66 19.16 26.57
C THR A 720 4.03 18.93 25.97
N SER A 721 4.90 19.93 26.05
CA SER A 721 6.30 19.83 25.62
C SER A 721 7.20 19.34 26.76
N LYS A 722 8.36 18.78 26.42
CA LYS A 722 9.40 18.41 27.42
C LYS A 722 9.93 19.59 28.25
N GLN A 723 9.63 20.81 27.83
CA GLN A 723 10.04 22.07 28.52
C GLN A 723 8.97 22.60 29.49
N GLY A 724 7.94 21.81 29.82
CA GLY A 724 6.90 22.22 30.76
C GLY A 724 5.89 23.23 30.19
N LYS A 725 5.81 23.41 28.85
CA LYS A 725 4.78 24.25 28.21
C LYS A 725 3.64 23.37 27.69
N ALA A 726 2.41 23.80 27.90
CA ALA A 726 1.20 23.18 27.40
C ALA A 726 0.57 24.03 26.30
N THR A 727 0.12 23.37 25.23
CA THR A 727 -0.72 23.98 24.20
C THR A 727 -2.07 23.27 24.23
N ILE A 728 -3.14 24.01 24.50
CA ILE A 728 -4.51 23.49 24.62
C ILE A 728 -5.33 24.10 23.48
N ILE A 729 -5.88 23.25 22.63
CA ILE A 729 -6.77 23.66 21.54
C ILE A 729 -8.18 23.27 21.94
N MET A 730 -9.10 24.23 21.91
CA MET A 730 -10.49 24.03 22.33
C MET A 730 -11.44 24.56 21.27
N THR A 731 -12.40 23.74 20.87
CA THR A 731 -13.50 24.07 19.96
C THR A 731 -14.79 24.13 20.77
N PHE A 732 -15.57 25.17 20.61
CA PHE A 732 -16.83 25.41 21.33
C PHE A 732 -17.74 26.33 20.54
N ASP A 733 -19.02 26.40 20.92
CA ASP A 733 -20.02 27.18 20.22
C ASP A 733 -20.37 28.47 21.01
N ILE A 734 -20.43 29.62 20.30
CA ILE A 734 -20.72 30.96 20.86
C ILE A 734 -21.63 31.76 19.94
N HIS A 735 -22.18 32.88 20.47
CA HIS A 735 -23.09 33.73 19.71
C HIS A 735 -22.39 34.91 18.97
N GLY A 736 -21.13 35.19 19.29
CA GLY A 736 -20.37 36.24 18.62
C GLY A 736 -19.06 36.65 19.31
N THR A 737 -18.39 37.65 18.76
CA THR A 737 -17.08 38.10 19.22
C THR A 737 -17.08 38.70 20.64
N GLU A 738 -18.16 39.33 21.09
CA GLU A 738 -18.23 39.85 22.46
C GLU A 738 -18.17 38.71 23.51
N GLU A 739 -18.88 37.65 23.28
CA GLU A 739 -18.84 36.45 24.17
C GLU A 739 -17.47 35.79 24.17
N LEU A 740 -16.84 35.68 22.99
CA LEU A 740 -15.48 35.23 22.83
C LEU A 740 -14.46 36.04 23.62
N ASN A 741 -14.54 37.36 23.50
CA ASN A 741 -13.63 38.26 24.21
C ASN A 741 -13.77 38.15 25.72
N ARG A 742 -15.01 38.14 26.24
CA ARG A 742 -15.27 37.91 27.68
C ARG A 742 -14.76 36.59 28.21
N LEU A 743 -14.82 35.56 27.37
CA LEU A 743 -14.29 34.24 27.70
C LEU A 743 -12.76 34.23 27.73
N THR A 744 -12.14 34.74 26.67
CA THR A 744 -10.66 34.82 26.55
C THR A 744 -10.04 35.69 27.65
N ASP A 745 -10.66 36.80 28.03
CA ASP A 745 -10.17 37.68 29.11
C ASP A 745 -10.19 36.95 30.46
N LYS A 746 -11.21 36.12 30.75
CA LYS A 746 -11.24 35.31 31.97
C LYS A 746 -10.17 34.21 31.95
N ILE A 747 -9.94 33.57 30.81
CA ILE A 747 -8.92 32.51 30.70
C ILE A 747 -7.52 33.14 30.83
N ARG A 748 -7.28 34.35 30.35
CA ARG A 748 -6.00 35.09 30.53
C ARG A 748 -5.67 35.37 31.99
N GLN A 749 -6.69 35.48 32.88
CA GLN A 749 -6.48 35.69 34.31
C GLN A 749 -6.06 34.43 35.07
N ILE A 750 -6.09 33.27 34.46
CA ILE A 750 -5.68 32.06 35.08
C ILE A 750 -4.15 32.01 35.18
N GLU A 751 -3.64 31.81 36.41
CA GLU A 751 -2.20 31.71 36.66
C GLU A 751 -1.56 30.63 35.81
N GLY A 752 -0.52 30.97 35.03
CA GLY A 752 0.21 30.08 34.15
C GLY A 752 -0.24 30.10 32.67
N VAL A 753 -1.33 30.81 32.33
CA VAL A 753 -1.68 31.09 30.93
C VAL A 753 -0.74 32.17 30.41
N LEU A 754 -0.07 31.88 29.28
CA LEU A 754 0.91 32.76 28.66
C LEU A 754 0.30 33.59 27.56
N ASP A 755 -0.50 32.96 26.69
CA ASP A 755 -1.14 33.65 25.56
C ASP A 755 -2.36 32.83 25.07
N ILE A 756 -3.29 33.49 24.41
CA ILE A 756 -4.45 32.91 23.78
C ILE A 756 -4.55 33.44 22.36
N ALA A 757 -4.46 32.54 21.39
CA ALA A 757 -4.63 32.87 19.99
C ALA A 757 -5.91 32.21 19.44
N ARG A 758 -6.63 32.94 18.59
CA ARG A 758 -7.68 32.34 17.77
C ARG A 758 -7.06 31.69 16.54
N THR A 759 -7.56 30.54 16.13
CA THR A 759 -7.01 29.86 14.96
C THR A 759 -7.24 30.71 13.71
N ALA A 760 -6.17 31.06 13.02
CA ALA A 760 -6.19 31.96 11.85
C ALA A 760 -6.03 31.22 10.50
N GLY A 761 -6.29 29.89 10.47
CA GLY A 761 -6.18 29.09 9.24
C GLY A 761 -5.00 28.14 9.20
#